data_7029856a03a06d6d08f14b81e4bf5ed9
#
_entry.id   7029856a03a06d6d08f14b81e4bf5ed9
#
_cell.length_a   1.000
_cell.length_b   1.000
_cell.length_c   1.000
_cell.angle_alpha   90.00
_cell.angle_beta   90.00
_cell.angle_gamma   90.00
#
_symmetry.space_group_name_H-M   'P 1'
#
loop_
_entity.id
_entity.type
_entity.pdbx_description
1 polymer ?
#
loop_
_entity_poly.entity_id
_entity_poly.type
_entity_poly.pdbx_seq_one_letter_code
_entity_poly.pdbx_strand_id
1 'polypeptide(L)'
;MPSSVKRFTPYGTEIIIVLLPVVVYLYTTCPTVYLGDSGELTAAAFSLGIPHNSGYPLYALIGKLFCMVPVGPIGFRMNVMSSMFAVLTVWLVYSLIFRITTSKLSSFAGTLFLAFTPVLWSQTVSAEVYTLHVFFVALLMRLLWWWDEDKQFVRIALFVFVTGLSFGNHMQTVMLAPAVIFIVLSGHYRTLLNAKNLCFLSALFLLALSLYLYLPIRTEAGAAIHWGDPNTLDRFLAHVTASAHREGYVLTKSTLEYVSRAKQAALLVFSQFGPLLLVALWGWLKMRPLRWQIFFGAVILFDFAYTVFLNIISFEITAFTLPTCIVLAVLVGNGIADILKRARRASFHSTTMYGALRAACCMIPLIPLVSNFGFCNQSRNYAAYEHLLNIFRTVSSRSILFLDGDDNIFPVTYGRIVEQMREDVTVYDRLNLLFRMPDRYDDYSPKNAERSGYSVEQRIVENSQHDIFYAVFNPDAVSLPVQFTMYPFGILHRPFPTGDLPPEHLGKQAWSRYVTESADDTFYKDFMNRHLSARFHFALGQYLFATGQEALGLEIIKLASQIGYDDTVIHSDIALFLMGEGFLGKAQIELEKALVYNEDLGGVHTNWGYYYFKLGDYEEAVTSYKKAIELSPDSFDYYNNLGLALHQAGKGHEAIVAFRESLAINPDQPKVRGFLKNHNLE
;
A
#
# COMPACT_ATOMS: atom_id res chain seq x y z
N MET A 1 54.47 9.75 -0.50
CA MET A 1 54.38 10.31 -1.86
C MET A 1 52.93 10.66 -2.10
N PRO A 2 52.56 11.84 -2.49
CA PRO A 2 51.17 12.26 -2.65
C PRO A 2 50.58 11.60 -3.89
N SER A 3 49.49 10.85 -3.71
CA SER A 3 48.71 10.25 -4.76
C SER A 3 48.10 11.36 -5.63
N SER A 4 48.48 11.39 -6.88
CA SER A 4 47.92 12.22 -7.95
C SER A 4 46.41 12.14 -7.97
N VAL A 5 45.76 13.25 -7.70
CA VAL A 5 44.34 13.48 -8.02
C VAL A 5 44.17 13.26 -9.53
N LYS A 6 43.68 12.11 -9.93
CA LYS A 6 43.29 11.87 -11.32
C LYS A 6 42.18 12.85 -11.69
N ARG A 7 42.49 13.77 -12.57
CA ARG A 7 41.56 14.71 -13.19
C ARG A 7 40.36 13.95 -13.74
N PHE A 8 39.19 14.34 -13.31
CA PHE A 8 37.89 13.91 -13.86
C PHE A 8 37.85 14.25 -15.35
N THR A 9 37.77 13.23 -16.20
CA THR A 9 37.46 13.37 -17.63
C THR A 9 36.07 12.79 -17.90
N PRO A 10 35.41 13.12 -18.98
CA PRO A 10 34.27 14.04 -18.99
C PRO A 10 32.99 13.41 -18.49
N TYR A 11 32.17 14.22 -17.93
CA TYR A 11 30.88 14.11 -17.21
C TYR A 11 29.72 13.48 -18.00
N GLY A 12 29.92 12.96 -19.21
CA GLY A 12 28.83 12.50 -20.07
C GLY A 12 28.02 11.33 -19.50
N THR A 13 28.69 10.35 -18.89
CA THR A 13 27.99 9.18 -18.34
C THR A 13 27.19 9.54 -17.07
N GLU A 14 27.79 10.34 -16.19
CA GLU A 14 27.16 10.80 -14.96
C GLU A 14 25.94 11.71 -15.24
N ILE A 15 26.01 12.52 -16.29
CA ILE A 15 24.90 13.35 -16.75
C ILE A 15 23.74 12.46 -17.21
N ILE A 16 23.99 11.43 -18.04
CA ILE A 16 22.94 10.53 -18.52
C ILE A 16 22.29 9.76 -17.36
N ILE A 17 23.08 9.30 -16.38
CA ILE A 17 22.59 8.58 -15.20
C ILE A 17 21.58 9.40 -14.39
N VAL A 18 21.72 10.71 -14.39
CA VAL A 18 20.81 11.62 -13.69
C VAL A 18 19.69 12.10 -14.61
N LEU A 19 20.04 12.65 -15.78
CA LEU A 19 19.05 13.30 -16.64
C LEU A 19 18.03 12.33 -17.26
N LEU A 20 18.45 11.10 -17.63
CA LEU A 20 17.51 10.15 -18.23
C LEU A 20 16.41 9.74 -17.25
N PRO A 21 16.70 9.30 -16.00
CA PRO A 21 15.66 9.06 -15.01
C PRO A 21 14.84 10.31 -14.69
N VAL A 22 15.45 11.49 -14.55
CA VAL A 22 14.71 12.74 -14.31
C VAL A 22 13.65 12.96 -15.38
N VAL A 23 14.03 12.88 -16.67
CA VAL A 23 13.09 13.10 -17.77
C VAL A 23 11.99 12.05 -17.79
N VAL A 24 12.37 10.78 -17.64
CA VAL A 24 11.40 9.67 -17.69
C VAL A 24 10.44 9.72 -16.50
N TYR A 25 10.96 9.91 -15.29
CA TYR A 25 10.11 9.96 -14.09
C TYR A 25 9.16 11.15 -14.10
N LEU A 26 9.65 12.36 -14.42
CA LEU A 26 8.79 13.54 -14.52
C LEU A 26 7.72 13.40 -15.60
N TYR A 27 8.06 12.78 -16.75
CA TYR A 27 7.09 12.53 -17.80
C TYR A 27 6.00 11.53 -17.40
N THR A 28 6.36 10.52 -16.61
CA THR A 28 5.44 9.44 -16.20
C THR A 28 4.73 9.70 -14.86
N THR A 29 5.06 10.78 -14.17
CA THR A 29 4.50 11.15 -12.86
C THR A 29 3.00 11.44 -12.96
N CYS A 30 2.24 10.98 -11.96
CA CYS A 30 0.83 11.33 -11.79
C CYS A 30 0.68 12.86 -11.61
N PRO A 31 -0.26 13.50 -12.34
CA PRO A 31 -0.38 14.96 -12.34
C PRO A 31 -1.01 15.57 -11.08
N THR A 32 -1.59 14.74 -10.22
CA THR A 32 -2.27 15.14 -8.98
C THR A 32 -2.07 14.08 -7.90
N VAL A 33 -2.96 14.01 -6.92
CA VAL A 33 -3.00 12.96 -5.90
C VAL A 33 -3.25 11.58 -6.55
N TYR A 34 -2.59 10.55 -6.01
CA TYR A 34 -2.76 9.16 -6.42
C TYR A 34 -3.64 8.40 -5.41
N LEU A 35 -4.09 7.19 -5.74
CA LEU A 35 -4.78 6.29 -4.79
C LEU A 35 -3.82 5.78 -3.70
N GLY A 36 -4.35 5.12 -2.69
CA GLY A 36 -3.59 4.70 -1.52
C GLY A 36 -3.12 5.88 -0.69
N ASP A 37 -2.00 5.74 -0.01
CA ASP A 37 -1.50 6.67 1.00
C ASP A 37 -1.16 8.08 0.48
N SER A 38 -1.11 8.27 -0.84
CA SER A 38 -0.70 9.52 -1.48
C SER A 38 -1.51 10.74 -0.99
N GLY A 39 -2.83 10.57 -0.82
CA GLY A 39 -3.70 11.65 -0.36
C GLY A 39 -3.42 12.06 1.08
N GLU A 40 -3.31 11.09 1.98
CA GLU A 40 -2.99 11.29 3.38
C GLU A 40 -1.58 11.87 3.57
N LEU A 41 -0.57 11.25 2.94
CA LEU A 41 0.82 11.69 3.03
C LEU A 41 1.01 13.13 2.52
N THR A 42 0.31 13.48 1.43
CA THR A 42 0.32 14.85 0.89
C THR A 42 -0.34 15.83 1.86
N ALA A 43 -1.49 15.49 2.42
CA ALA A 43 -2.20 16.33 3.36
C ALA A 43 -1.44 16.47 4.69
N ALA A 44 -0.80 15.41 5.17
CA ALA A 44 0.07 15.44 6.34
C ALA A 44 1.30 16.35 6.12
N ALA A 45 1.97 16.24 4.98
CA ALA A 45 3.10 17.11 4.63
C ALA A 45 2.64 18.58 4.50
N PHE A 46 1.52 18.84 3.85
CA PHE A 46 0.98 20.18 3.65
C PHE A 46 0.64 20.87 4.99
N SER A 47 -0.04 20.18 5.89
CA SER A 47 -0.51 20.71 7.19
C SER A 47 0.53 20.56 8.30
N LEU A 48 1.67 19.91 8.08
CA LEU A 48 2.58 19.40 9.12
C LEU A 48 1.82 18.52 10.12
N GLY A 49 1.01 17.62 9.61
CA GLY A 49 0.24 16.64 10.38
C GLY A 49 0.99 15.35 10.64
N ILE A 50 0.31 14.42 11.28
CA ILE A 50 0.84 13.09 11.63
C ILE A 50 0.07 12.06 10.80
N PRO A 51 0.71 11.44 9.79
CA PRO A 51 0.09 10.36 9.03
C PRO A 51 0.08 9.05 9.82
N HIS A 52 -0.42 7.98 9.20
CA HIS A 52 -0.46 6.63 9.75
C HIS A 52 0.90 6.17 10.32
N ASN A 53 0.90 5.06 11.03
CA ASN A 53 2.10 4.48 11.66
C ASN A 53 3.23 4.22 10.64
N SER A 54 4.47 4.64 10.85
CA SER A 54 5.10 5.16 12.08
C SER A 54 5.17 6.70 12.17
N GLY A 55 4.27 7.45 11.54
CA GLY A 55 4.18 8.90 11.64
C GLY A 55 5.11 9.69 10.71
N TYR A 56 6.11 9.08 10.12
CA TYR A 56 7.04 9.60 9.09
C TYR A 56 7.48 11.08 9.27
N PRO A 57 8.01 11.50 10.44
CA PRO A 57 8.24 12.92 10.72
C PRO A 57 9.22 13.58 9.74
N LEU A 58 10.23 12.86 9.26
CA LEU A 58 11.17 13.37 8.27
C LEU A 58 10.51 13.58 6.90
N TYR A 59 9.65 12.64 6.49
CA TYR A 59 8.90 12.75 5.25
C TYR A 59 7.98 13.98 5.26
N ALA A 60 7.23 14.18 6.35
CA ALA A 60 6.32 15.32 6.49
C ALA A 60 7.08 16.67 6.43
N LEU A 61 8.24 16.77 7.10
CA LEU A 61 9.05 18.00 7.09
C LEU A 61 9.65 18.29 5.70
N ILE A 62 10.20 17.27 5.03
CA ILE A 62 10.74 17.46 3.66
C ILE A 62 9.58 17.75 2.70
N GLY A 63 8.49 17.00 2.79
CA GLY A 63 7.30 17.21 1.96
C GLY A 63 6.71 18.61 2.09
N LYS A 64 6.75 19.19 3.30
CA LYS A 64 6.34 20.59 3.50
C LYS A 64 7.15 21.55 2.60
N LEU A 65 8.45 21.34 2.46
CA LEU A 65 9.28 22.19 1.59
C LEU A 65 8.84 22.05 0.12
N PHE A 66 8.50 20.84 -0.33
CA PHE A 66 7.97 20.63 -1.67
C PHE A 66 6.59 21.25 -1.86
N CYS A 67 5.71 21.18 -0.86
CA CYS A 67 4.41 21.87 -0.90
C CYS A 67 4.54 23.38 -1.08
N MET A 68 5.65 24.00 -0.62
CA MET A 68 5.89 25.44 -0.76
C MET A 68 6.40 25.87 -2.14
N VAL A 69 6.84 24.93 -2.99
CA VAL A 69 7.32 25.24 -4.34
C VAL A 69 6.13 25.61 -5.23
N PRO A 70 6.07 26.79 -5.87
CA PRO A 70 4.89 27.26 -6.58
C PRO A 70 4.78 26.71 -8.01
N VAL A 71 4.78 25.37 -8.18
CA VAL A 71 4.72 24.71 -9.50
C VAL A 71 3.70 23.59 -9.49
N GLY A 72 2.61 23.74 -10.23
CA GLY A 72 1.56 22.71 -10.36
C GLY A 72 0.76 22.45 -9.07
N PRO A 73 -0.12 21.45 -9.08
CA PRO A 73 -0.88 21.01 -7.90
C PRO A 73 0.04 20.48 -6.78
N ILE A 74 -0.41 20.57 -5.53
CA ILE A 74 0.38 20.09 -4.38
C ILE A 74 0.64 18.59 -4.46
N GLY A 75 -0.36 17.79 -4.88
CA GLY A 75 -0.17 16.34 -5.11
C GLY A 75 0.97 16.08 -6.11
N PHE A 76 1.02 16.78 -7.24
CA PHE A 76 2.11 16.68 -8.21
C PHE A 76 3.48 17.01 -7.59
N ARG A 77 3.57 18.05 -6.74
CA ARG A 77 4.83 18.43 -6.08
C ARG A 77 5.36 17.31 -5.17
N MET A 78 4.45 16.64 -4.48
CA MET A 78 4.81 15.50 -3.63
C MET A 78 5.26 14.29 -4.46
N ASN A 79 4.62 14.04 -5.61
CA ASN A 79 5.06 13.02 -6.56
C ASN A 79 6.47 13.33 -7.11
N VAL A 80 6.75 14.60 -7.40
CA VAL A 80 8.10 15.07 -7.82
C VAL A 80 9.14 14.84 -6.71
N MET A 81 8.77 14.98 -5.42
CA MET A 81 9.64 14.62 -4.30
C MET A 81 10.06 13.15 -4.38
N SER A 82 9.10 12.24 -4.61
CA SER A 82 9.38 10.81 -4.79
C SER A 82 10.33 10.56 -5.96
N SER A 83 10.06 11.19 -7.12
CA SER A 83 10.94 11.12 -8.29
C SER A 83 12.35 11.59 -7.98
N MET A 84 12.52 12.70 -7.26
CA MET A 84 13.84 13.26 -6.91
C MET A 84 14.64 12.29 -6.03
N PHE A 85 14.04 11.71 -4.99
CA PHE A 85 14.76 10.78 -4.11
C PHE A 85 15.12 9.48 -4.83
N ALA A 86 14.30 9.03 -5.78
CA ALA A 86 14.66 7.90 -6.65
C ALA A 86 15.87 8.22 -7.55
N VAL A 87 15.94 9.42 -8.14
CA VAL A 87 17.10 9.86 -8.94
C VAL A 87 18.36 9.92 -8.07
N LEU A 88 18.26 10.45 -6.85
CA LEU A 88 19.38 10.46 -5.89
C LEU A 88 19.82 9.03 -5.52
N THR A 89 18.87 8.11 -5.37
CA THR A 89 19.16 6.67 -5.17
C THR A 89 19.94 6.09 -6.34
N VAL A 90 19.48 6.34 -7.56
CA VAL A 90 20.13 5.90 -8.81
C VAL A 90 21.59 6.42 -8.86
N TRP A 91 21.80 7.70 -8.54
CA TRP A 91 23.15 8.28 -8.50
C TRP A 91 24.04 7.64 -7.42
N LEU A 92 23.51 7.37 -6.22
CA LEU A 92 24.25 6.70 -5.13
C LEU A 92 24.63 5.27 -5.51
N VAL A 93 23.73 4.52 -6.12
CA VAL A 93 23.98 3.14 -6.60
C VAL A 93 25.06 3.15 -7.70
N TYR A 94 24.98 4.10 -8.66
CA TYR A 94 26.04 4.30 -9.65
C TYR A 94 27.41 4.55 -9.00
N SER A 95 27.44 5.48 -8.05
CA SER A 95 28.65 5.83 -7.30
C SER A 95 29.23 4.63 -6.55
N LEU A 96 28.37 3.79 -5.95
CA LEU A 96 28.78 2.57 -5.23
C LEU A 96 29.35 1.54 -6.20
N ILE A 97 28.64 1.22 -7.29
CA ILE A 97 29.10 0.24 -8.30
C ILE A 97 30.42 0.73 -8.91
N PHE A 98 30.52 2.01 -9.25
CA PHE A 98 31.75 2.58 -9.82
C PHE A 98 32.93 2.48 -8.86
N ARG A 99 32.67 2.70 -7.57
CA ARG A 99 33.71 2.57 -6.53
C ARG A 99 34.21 1.15 -6.38
N ILE A 100 33.30 0.16 -6.48
CA ILE A 100 33.62 -1.27 -6.38
C ILE A 100 34.38 -1.74 -7.64
N THR A 101 33.93 -1.32 -8.82
CA THR A 101 34.35 -1.94 -10.09
C THR A 101 35.33 -1.12 -10.91
N THR A 102 35.40 0.20 -10.69
CA THR A 102 36.09 1.19 -11.52
C THR A 102 35.65 1.21 -13.00
N SER A 103 34.51 0.58 -13.32
CA SER A 103 33.99 0.42 -14.67
C SER A 103 32.75 1.30 -14.88
N LYS A 104 32.87 2.36 -15.68
CA LYS A 104 31.73 3.24 -16.02
C LYS A 104 30.58 2.48 -16.70
N LEU A 105 30.91 1.55 -17.61
CA LEU A 105 29.91 0.81 -18.37
C LEU A 105 29.10 -0.15 -17.48
N SER A 106 29.76 -0.88 -16.59
CA SER A 106 29.06 -1.80 -15.69
C SER A 106 28.22 -1.04 -14.65
N SER A 107 28.73 0.13 -14.18
CA SER A 107 27.96 1.01 -13.31
C SER A 107 26.73 1.57 -14.01
N PHE A 108 26.88 2.01 -15.26
CA PHE A 108 25.79 2.46 -16.12
C PHE A 108 24.72 1.38 -16.29
N ALA A 109 25.14 0.15 -16.70
CA ALA A 109 24.20 -0.93 -17.00
C ALA A 109 23.42 -1.38 -15.76
N GLY A 110 24.10 -1.64 -14.63
CA GLY A 110 23.44 -2.09 -13.40
C GLY A 110 22.54 -1.04 -12.79
N THR A 111 22.96 0.22 -12.83
CA THR A 111 22.20 1.32 -12.21
C THR A 111 20.95 1.71 -13.00
N LEU A 112 21.07 1.90 -14.33
CA LEU A 112 19.90 2.26 -15.14
C LEU A 112 18.95 1.09 -15.33
N PHE A 113 19.43 -0.14 -15.23
CA PHE A 113 18.53 -1.30 -15.14
C PHE A 113 17.63 -1.16 -13.90
N LEU A 114 18.21 -0.90 -12.71
CA LEU A 114 17.45 -0.67 -11.48
C LEU A 114 16.47 0.49 -11.64
N ALA A 115 16.93 1.60 -12.23
CA ALA A 115 16.09 2.80 -12.38
C ALA A 115 14.77 2.52 -13.09
N PHE A 116 14.75 1.58 -14.04
CA PHE A 116 13.57 1.27 -14.84
C PHE A 116 12.92 -0.07 -14.49
N THR A 117 13.32 -0.70 -13.36
CA THR A 117 12.53 -1.82 -12.81
C THR A 117 11.15 -1.32 -12.38
N PRO A 118 10.08 -2.11 -12.61
CA PRO A 118 8.72 -1.73 -12.17
C PRO A 118 8.68 -1.35 -10.69
N VAL A 119 9.37 -2.12 -9.84
CA VAL A 119 9.33 -1.93 -8.39
C VAL A 119 9.90 -0.58 -7.92
N LEU A 120 10.93 -0.04 -8.59
CA LEU A 120 11.44 1.31 -8.27
C LEU A 120 10.65 2.39 -9.01
N TRP A 121 10.40 2.19 -10.31
CA TRP A 121 9.76 3.21 -11.13
C TRP A 121 8.33 3.51 -10.70
N SER A 122 7.52 2.49 -10.32
CA SER A 122 6.17 2.70 -9.82
C SER A 122 6.14 3.59 -8.56
N GLN A 123 7.16 3.53 -7.71
CA GLN A 123 7.25 4.37 -6.52
C GLN A 123 7.65 5.83 -6.81
N THR A 124 8.03 6.14 -8.03
CA THR A 124 8.43 7.52 -8.41
C THR A 124 7.27 8.36 -8.91
N VAL A 125 6.15 7.73 -9.25
CA VAL A 125 5.03 8.39 -9.93
C VAL A 125 3.96 8.91 -8.98
N SER A 126 4.03 8.55 -7.70
CA SER A 126 3.11 8.93 -6.62
C SER A 126 3.85 9.37 -5.36
N ALA A 127 3.13 10.06 -4.48
CA ALA A 127 3.64 10.47 -3.17
C ALA A 127 3.67 9.26 -2.23
N GLU A 128 4.87 8.70 -2.03
CA GLU A 128 5.12 7.52 -1.23
C GLU A 128 6.41 7.66 -0.41
N VAL A 129 6.45 6.99 0.74
CA VAL A 129 7.62 7.04 1.65
C VAL A 129 8.79 6.20 1.16
N TYR A 130 8.58 5.30 0.20
CA TYR A 130 9.54 4.26 -0.20
C TYR A 130 10.74 4.82 -0.97
N THR A 131 10.57 5.85 -1.79
CA THR A 131 11.70 6.44 -2.54
C THR A 131 12.69 7.14 -1.61
N LEU A 132 12.21 7.82 -0.58
CA LEU A 132 13.06 8.40 0.47
C LEU A 132 13.71 7.30 1.31
N HIS A 133 13.01 6.18 1.58
CA HIS A 133 13.58 5.02 2.28
C HIS A 133 14.77 4.44 1.51
N VAL A 134 14.59 4.12 0.21
CA VAL A 134 15.68 3.51 -0.57
C VAL A 134 16.83 4.47 -0.84
N PHE A 135 16.57 5.77 -0.86
CA PHE A 135 17.63 6.77 -0.84
C PHE A 135 18.52 6.62 0.40
N PHE A 136 17.90 6.47 1.59
CA PHE A 136 18.68 6.22 2.82
C PHE A 136 19.39 4.87 2.77
N VAL A 137 18.79 3.82 2.29
CA VAL A 137 19.44 2.50 2.13
C VAL A 137 20.68 2.62 1.26
N ALA A 138 20.58 3.24 0.08
CA ALA A 138 21.71 3.44 -0.83
C ALA A 138 22.78 4.36 -0.22
N LEU A 139 22.37 5.42 0.47
CA LEU A 139 23.28 6.34 1.15
C LEU A 139 24.04 5.66 2.27
N LEU A 140 23.36 4.87 3.11
CA LEU A 140 23.98 4.12 4.20
C LEU A 140 24.98 3.09 3.68
N MET A 141 24.63 2.33 2.64
CA MET A 141 25.57 1.40 1.98
C MET A 141 26.81 2.13 1.45
N ARG A 142 26.61 3.30 0.83
CA ARG A 142 27.69 4.12 0.28
C ARG A 142 28.59 4.72 1.37
N LEU A 143 28.00 5.21 2.46
CA LEU A 143 28.74 5.75 3.62
C LEU A 143 29.51 4.65 4.35
N LEU A 144 28.90 3.48 4.54
CA LEU A 144 29.56 2.33 5.18
C LEU A 144 30.73 1.83 4.33
N TRP A 145 30.58 1.76 3.01
CA TRP A 145 31.68 1.45 2.11
C TRP A 145 32.79 2.48 2.23
N TRP A 146 32.45 3.76 2.25
CA TRP A 146 33.41 4.85 2.38
C TRP A 146 34.18 4.80 3.71
N TRP A 147 33.47 4.52 4.81
CA TRP A 147 34.13 4.29 6.10
C TRP A 147 35.04 3.05 6.08
N ASP A 148 34.63 2.00 5.43
CA ASP A 148 35.42 0.75 5.38
C ASP A 148 36.75 0.90 4.64
N GLU A 149 36.88 1.87 3.75
CA GLU A 149 38.10 2.14 2.97
C GLU A 149 39.23 2.75 3.82
N ASP A 150 38.93 3.65 4.75
CA ASP A 150 39.95 4.40 5.49
C ASP A 150 39.71 4.51 6.99
N LYS A 151 38.59 3.96 7.48
CA LYS A 151 38.24 3.89 8.91
C LYS A 151 38.20 5.23 9.65
N GLN A 152 37.98 6.35 8.96
CA GLN A 152 37.88 7.66 9.61
C GLN A 152 36.65 7.74 10.52
N PHE A 153 36.84 8.19 11.77
CA PHE A 153 35.77 8.29 12.76
C PHE A 153 34.61 9.20 12.30
N VAL A 154 34.92 10.31 11.61
CA VAL A 154 33.90 11.23 11.09
C VAL A 154 32.92 10.53 10.14
N ARG A 155 33.38 9.55 9.34
CA ARG A 155 32.53 8.84 8.38
C ARG A 155 31.54 7.89 9.08
N ILE A 156 32.00 7.19 10.11
CA ILE A 156 31.09 6.34 10.89
C ILE A 156 30.16 7.20 11.75
N ALA A 157 30.60 8.35 12.23
CA ALA A 157 29.75 9.30 12.93
C ALA A 157 28.63 9.82 12.01
N LEU A 158 28.96 10.19 10.76
CA LEU A 158 27.98 10.57 9.76
C LEU A 158 27.03 9.42 9.43
N PHE A 159 27.55 8.18 9.27
CA PHE A 159 26.73 6.99 9.05
C PHE A 159 25.71 6.79 10.17
N VAL A 160 26.14 6.89 11.42
CA VAL A 160 25.27 6.71 12.59
C VAL A 160 24.19 7.80 12.66
N PHE A 161 24.55 9.05 12.41
CA PHE A 161 23.59 10.15 12.36
C PHE A 161 22.54 9.95 11.25
N VAL A 162 22.99 9.62 10.04
CA VAL A 162 22.09 9.33 8.91
C VAL A 162 21.21 8.12 9.17
N THR A 163 21.73 7.10 9.87
CA THR A 163 20.92 5.94 10.31
C THR A 163 19.78 6.40 11.22
N GLY A 164 20.06 7.25 12.21
CA GLY A 164 19.01 7.81 13.08
C GLY A 164 17.96 8.62 12.30
N LEU A 165 18.38 9.44 11.32
CA LEU A 165 17.45 10.19 10.46
C LEU A 165 16.59 9.26 9.60
N SER A 166 17.14 8.15 9.09
CA SER A 166 16.41 7.22 8.24
C SER A 166 15.22 6.56 8.95
N PHE A 167 15.32 6.35 10.27
CA PHE A 167 14.18 5.90 11.08
C PHE A 167 13.03 6.91 11.07
N GLY A 168 13.29 8.20 11.04
CA GLY A 168 12.26 9.24 10.90
C GLY A 168 11.49 9.21 9.58
N ASN A 169 11.88 8.32 8.64
CA ASN A 169 11.13 8.04 7.43
C ASN A 169 10.55 6.62 7.41
N HIS A 170 11.34 5.58 7.67
CA HIS A 170 10.84 4.19 7.57
C HIS A 170 11.60 3.23 8.47
N MET A 171 10.86 2.46 9.29
CA MET A 171 11.44 1.53 10.27
C MET A 171 12.16 0.32 9.63
N GLN A 172 11.87 -0.03 8.38
CA GLN A 172 12.54 -1.13 7.66
C GLN A 172 14.07 -0.97 7.60
N THR A 173 14.59 0.24 7.76
CA THR A 173 16.04 0.48 7.86
C THR A 173 16.72 -0.40 8.92
N VAL A 174 16.01 -0.83 9.96
CA VAL A 174 16.53 -1.74 11.00
C VAL A 174 16.99 -3.08 10.40
N MET A 175 16.46 -3.50 9.25
CA MET A 175 16.85 -4.75 8.59
C MET A 175 18.30 -4.73 8.07
N LEU A 176 18.90 -3.56 7.91
CA LEU A 176 20.32 -3.42 7.58
C LEU A 176 21.22 -3.71 8.80
N ALA A 177 20.70 -3.63 10.03
CA ALA A 177 21.51 -3.68 11.25
C ALA A 177 22.38 -4.96 11.37
N PRO A 178 21.89 -6.18 11.10
CA PRO A 178 22.74 -7.38 11.20
C PRO A 178 23.94 -7.33 10.23
N ALA A 179 23.71 -6.88 9.00
CA ALA A 179 24.78 -6.75 7.99
C ALA A 179 25.78 -5.64 8.37
N VAL A 180 25.29 -4.51 8.88
CA VAL A 180 26.12 -3.39 9.35
C VAL A 180 26.96 -3.81 10.55
N ILE A 181 26.36 -4.45 11.56
CA ILE A 181 27.06 -4.97 12.74
C ILE A 181 28.18 -5.91 12.32
N PHE A 182 27.91 -6.81 11.36
CA PHE A 182 28.93 -7.71 10.84
C PHE A 182 30.12 -6.97 10.23
N ILE A 183 29.90 -5.94 9.39
CA ILE A 183 30.99 -5.11 8.79
C ILE A 183 31.79 -4.40 9.90
N VAL A 184 31.11 -3.81 10.87
CA VAL A 184 31.78 -3.10 11.97
C VAL A 184 32.62 -4.06 12.81
N LEU A 185 32.08 -5.22 13.19
CA LEU A 185 32.79 -6.23 13.98
C LEU A 185 33.93 -6.91 13.23
N SER A 186 33.79 -7.11 11.92
CA SER A 186 34.85 -7.68 11.07
C SER A 186 36.03 -6.72 10.79
N GLY A 187 35.90 -5.46 11.19
CA GLY A 187 36.87 -4.40 10.95
C GLY A 187 37.56 -3.90 12.22
N HIS A 188 37.57 -2.59 12.43
CA HIS A 188 38.26 -1.91 13.53
C HIS A 188 37.32 -1.60 14.72
N TYR A 189 36.52 -2.57 15.19
CA TYR A 189 35.52 -2.36 16.23
C TYR A 189 36.09 -1.83 17.57
N ARG A 190 37.35 -2.18 17.91
CA ARG A 190 37.95 -1.77 19.18
C ARG A 190 38.08 -0.25 19.34
N THR A 191 38.32 0.48 18.26
CA THR A 191 38.35 1.94 18.28
C THR A 191 36.97 2.55 18.46
N LEU A 192 35.93 1.89 17.99
CA LEU A 192 34.55 2.33 18.13
C LEU A 192 33.97 2.03 19.52
N LEU A 193 34.36 0.91 20.13
CA LEU A 193 33.91 0.49 21.47
C LEU A 193 34.61 1.24 22.61
N ASN A 194 35.48 2.21 22.35
CA ASN A 194 35.94 3.13 23.39
C ASN A 194 34.72 3.90 23.93
N ALA A 195 34.58 3.96 25.26
CA ALA A 195 33.45 4.57 25.95
C ALA A 195 33.14 6.00 25.45
N LYS A 196 34.16 6.83 25.19
CA LYS A 196 34.00 8.19 24.68
C LYS A 196 33.37 8.19 23.28
N ASN A 197 33.87 7.34 22.38
CA ASN A 197 33.35 7.24 21.01
C ASN A 197 31.94 6.67 21.00
N LEU A 198 31.67 5.67 21.83
CA LEU A 198 30.35 5.07 21.95
C LEU A 198 29.33 6.09 22.47
N CYS A 199 29.67 6.84 23.53
CA CYS A 199 28.81 7.92 24.03
C CYS A 199 28.53 8.99 22.93
N PHE A 200 29.55 9.36 22.19
CA PHE A 200 29.39 10.34 21.11
C PHE A 200 28.50 9.83 19.97
N LEU A 201 28.72 8.59 19.51
CA LEU A 201 27.89 7.97 18.46
C LEU A 201 26.46 7.78 18.94
N SER A 202 26.25 7.34 20.20
CA SER A 202 24.92 7.23 20.78
C SER A 202 24.22 8.59 20.87
N ALA A 203 24.92 9.64 21.27
CA ALA A 203 24.38 10.99 21.31
C ALA A 203 23.96 11.50 19.92
N LEU A 204 24.77 11.23 18.88
CA LEU A 204 24.41 11.57 17.50
C LEU A 204 23.19 10.81 17.01
N PHE A 205 23.09 9.52 17.32
CA PHE A 205 21.94 8.69 16.99
C PHE A 205 20.66 9.20 17.66
N LEU A 206 20.73 9.46 18.97
CA LEU A 206 19.62 10.01 19.74
C LEU A 206 19.23 11.42 19.28
N LEU A 207 20.22 12.26 18.89
CA LEU A 207 19.94 13.56 18.29
C LEU A 207 19.15 13.41 16.99
N ALA A 208 19.49 12.46 16.13
CA ALA A 208 18.74 12.20 14.91
C ALA A 208 17.34 11.63 15.21
N LEU A 209 17.22 10.70 16.17
CA LEU A 209 15.95 10.17 16.62
C LEU A 209 15.05 11.19 17.33
N SER A 210 15.61 12.28 17.87
CA SER A 210 14.80 13.35 18.48
C SER A 210 13.82 14.00 17.51
N LEU A 211 13.97 13.74 16.22
CA LEU A 211 12.99 14.09 15.19
C LEU A 211 11.59 13.53 15.49
N TYR A 212 11.48 12.39 16.18
CA TYR A 212 10.21 11.81 16.61
C TYR A 212 9.47 12.66 17.65
N LEU A 213 10.13 13.62 18.32
CA LEU A 213 9.46 14.62 19.17
C LEU A 213 8.46 15.48 18.37
N TYR A 214 8.61 15.50 17.04
CA TYR A 214 7.62 16.08 16.14
C TYR A 214 6.20 15.55 16.42
N LEU A 215 6.02 14.25 16.68
CA LEU A 215 4.72 13.63 16.84
C LEU A 215 3.94 14.22 18.05
N PRO A 216 4.42 14.15 19.31
CA PRO A 216 3.71 14.74 20.44
C PRO A 216 3.56 16.28 20.29
N ILE A 217 4.57 16.98 19.76
CA ILE A 217 4.49 18.43 19.56
C ILE A 217 3.37 18.79 18.58
N ARG A 218 3.21 18.05 17.49
CA ARG A 218 2.17 18.32 16.49
C ARG A 218 0.78 17.92 16.97
N THR A 219 0.67 16.85 17.76
CA THR A 219 -0.59 16.48 18.42
C THR A 219 -1.06 17.59 19.36
N GLU A 220 -0.19 18.06 20.25
CA GLU A 220 -0.54 19.13 21.20
C GLU A 220 -0.82 20.49 20.49
N ALA A 221 -0.22 20.72 19.35
CA ALA A 221 -0.48 21.91 18.54
C ALA A 221 -1.79 21.84 17.75
N GLY A 222 -2.57 20.76 17.85
CA GLY A 222 -3.85 20.57 17.14
C GLY A 222 -3.67 20.51 15.63
N ALA A 223 -2.72 19.71 15.15
CA ALA A 223 -2.52 19.51 13.71
C ALA A 223 -3.82 19.00 13.06
N ALA A 224 -4.09 19.41 11.82
CA ALA A 224 -5.30 19.03 11.09
C ALA A 224 -5.40 17.50 10.83
N ILE A 225 -4.28 16.83 10.79
CA ILE A 225 -4.15 15.38 10.74
C ILE A 225 -3.29 14.96 11.93
N HIS A 226 -3.82 14.10 12.78
CA HIS A 226 -3.09 13.58 13.95
C HIS A 226 -3.48 12.13 14.24
N TRP A 227 -3.12 11.24 13.34
CA TRP A 227 -3.41 9.82 13.47
C TRP A 227 -2.87 9.25 14.78
N GLY A 228 -3.74 8.60 15.55
CA GLY A 228 -3.35 7.90 16.76
C GLY A 228 -3.04 8.76 18.00
N ASP A 229 -3.10 10.08 17.92
CA ASP A 229 -2.81 11.02 19.04
C ASP A 229 -1.59 10.64 19.87
N PRO A 230 -0.38 10.63 19.32
CA PRO A 230 0.82 10.18 20.03
C PRO A 230 1.33 11.22 21.05
N ASN A 231 0.45 11.66 21.98
CA ASN A 231 0.73 12.66 23.02
C ASN A 231 1.06 12.05 24.39
N THR A 232 0.76 10.77 24.62
CA THR A 232 1.22 10.02 25.79
C THR A 232 2.34 9.05 25.39
N LEU A 233 3.15 8.63 26.37
CA LEU A 233 4.26 7.70 26.08
C LEU A 233 3.77 6.39 25.45
N ASP A 234 2.66 5.84 25.94
CA ASP A 234 2.09 4.59 25.43
C ASP A 234 1.60 4.73 24.01
N ARG A 235 0.82 5.80 23.71
CA ARG A 235 0.34 6.10 22.35
C ARG A 235 1.50 6.41 21.40
N PHE A 236 2.49 7.16 21.87
CA PHE A 236 3.70 7.45 21.11
C PHE A 236 4.45 6.18 20.73
N LEU A 237 4.71 5.29 21.71
CA LEU A 237 5.38 4.02 21.46
C LEU A 237 4.54 3.12 20.56
N ALA A 238 3.25 3.03 20.79
CA ALA A 238 2.33 2.27 19.93
C ALA A 238 2.35 2.76 18.49
N HIS A 239 2.33 4.09 18.30
CA HIS A 239 2.36 4.70 16.97
C HIS A 239 3.70 4.45 16.25
N VAL A 240 4.84 4.77 16.90
CA VAL A 240 6.17 4.62 16.32
C VAL A 240 6.49 3.14 15.99
N THR A 241 6.06 2.21 16.85
CA THR A 241 6.33 0.78 16.66
C THR A 241 5.27 0.05 15.86
N ALA A 242 4.18 0.72 15.46
CA ALA A 242 3.03 0.14 14.78
C ALA A 242 2.45 -1.09 15.52
N SER A 243 2.38 -1.04 16.88
CA SER A 243 2.02 -2.20 17.71
C SER A 243 0.62 -2.74 17.40
N ALA A 244 -0.36 -1.86 17.19
CA ALA A 244 -1.73 -2.23 16.85
C ALA A 244 -1.82 -3.09 15.57
N HIS A 245 -0.98 -2.80 14.57
CA HIS A 245 -0.91 -3.60 13.34
C HIS A 245 -0.15 -4.91 13.55
N ARG A 246 0.84 -4.95 14.45
CA ARG A 246 1.65 -6.16 14.66
C ARG A 246 0.92 -7.25 15.43
N GLU A 247 0.12 -6.89 16.43
CA GLU A 247 -0.53 -7.85 17.33
C GLU A 247 -1.50 -8.80 16.60
N GLY A 248 -2.11 -8.34 15.50
CA GLY A 248 -3.04 -9.15 14.71
C GLY A 248 -2.41 -10.00 13.60
N TYR A 249 -1.12 -9.76 13.24
CA TYR A 249 -0.61 -10.29 11.98
C TYR A 249 0.77 -10.95 12.04
N VAL A 250 1.63 -10.62 13.01
CA VAL A 250 3.00 -11.14 13.07
C VAL A 250 3.03 -12.53 13.65
N LEU A 251 3.62 -13.48 12.92
CA LEU A 251 3.82 -14.89 13.31
C LEU A 251 2.52 -15.69 13.57
N THR A 252 1.38 -15.21 13.08
CA THR A 252 0.09 -15.89 13.26
C THR A 252 -0.27 -16.85 12.13
N LYS A 253 0.54 -16.88 11.06
CA LYS A 253 0.24 -17.62 9.83
C LYS A 253 0.70 -19.07 9.88
N SER A 254 0.05 -19.92 9.11
CA SER A 254 0.43 -21.32 8.94
C SER A 254 1.74 -21.49 8.18
N THR A 255 2.41 -22.64 8.33
CA THR A 255 3.63 -22.95 7.58
C THR A 255 3.41 -22.90 6.05
N LEU A 256 2.24 -23.32 5.57
CA LEU A 256 1.90 -23.28 4.14
C LEU A 256 1.80 -21.85 3.62
N GLU A 257 1.20 -20.95 4.38
CA GLU A 257 1.14 -19.52 4.03
C GLU A 257 2.54 -18.91 3.96
N TYR A 258 3.45 -19.20 4.90
CA TYR A 258 4.82 -18.71 4.82
C TYR A 258 5.57 -19.25 3.60
N VAL A 259 5.35 -20.50 3.22
CA VAL A 259 5.92 -21.08 1.99
C VAL A 259 5.35 -20.38 0.74
N SER A 260 4.05 -20.13 0.71
CA SER A 260 3.39 -19.38 -0.38
C SER A 260 3.98 -17.96 -0.49
N ARG A 261 4.09 -17.26 0.64
CA ARG A 261 4.69 -15.91 0.71
C ARG A 261 6.14 -15.90 0.23
N ALA A 262 6.94 -16.87 0.66
CA ALA A 262 8.34 -16.98 0.21
C ALA A 262 8.42 -17.22 -1.31
N LYS A 263 7.53 -18.05 -1.86
CA LYS A 263 7.43 -18.28 -3.31
C LYS A 263 7.05 -16.99 -4.04
N GLN A 264 6.06 -16.26 -3.56
CA GLN A 264 5.61 -15.01 -4.18
C GLN A 264 6.73 -13.94 -4.14
N ALA A 265 7.41 -13.76 -2.99
CA ALA A 265 8.55 -12.85 -2.88
C ALA A 265 9.70 -13.22 -3.84
N ALA A 266 10.01 -14.51 -3.97
CA ALA A 266 11.01 -14.97 -4.91
C ALA A 266 10.61 -14.74 -6.38
N LEU A 267 9.35 -14.99 -6.73
CA LEU A 267 8.81 -14.71 -8.06
C LEU A 267 8.81 -13.22 -8.37
N LEU A 268 8.48 -12.37 -7.40
CA LEU A 268 8.55 -10.93 -7.54
C LEU A 268 9.98 -10.46 -7.87
N VAL A 269 10.99 -10.93 -7.13
CA VAL A 269 12.39 -10.60 -7.42
C VAL A 269 12.81 -11.15 -8.78
N PHE A 270 12.37 -12.37 -9.13
CA PHE A 270 12.65 -12.97 -10.44
C PHE A 270 12.00 -12.14 -11.58
N SER A 271 10.78 -11.68 -11.43
CA SER A 271 10.10 -10.83 -12.43
C SER A 271 10.85 -9.52 -12.70
N GLN A 272 11.52 -8.95 -11.67
CA GLN A 272 12.30 -7.73 -11.82
C GLN A 272 13.62 -7.92 -12.57
N PHE A 273 14.35 -8.99 -12.27
CA PHE A 273 15.72 -9.18 -12.75
C PHE A 273 15.88 -10.30 -13.80
N GLY A 274 14.98 -11.28 -13.83
CA GLY A 274 15.02 -12.39 -14.78
C GLY A 274 16.40 -13.05 -14.86
N PRO A 275 16.94 -13.26 -16.08
CA PRO A 275 18.26 -13.89 -16.28
C PRO A 275 19.44 -13.12 -15.66
N LEU A 276 19.29 -11.83 -15.37
CA LEU A 276 20.33 -11.03 -14.71
C LEU A 276 20.62 -11.49 -13.27
N LEU A 277 19.73 -12.29 -12.66
CA LEU A 277 20.02 -12.96 -11.38
C LEU A 277 21.25 -13.86 -11.48
N LEU A 278 21.50 -14.51 -12.61
CA LEU A 278 22.73 -15.29 -12.82
C LEU A 278 23.96 -14.39 -12.85
N VAL A 279 23.85 -13.20 -13.45
CA VAL A 279 24.93 -12.19 -13.45
C VAL A 279 25.14 -11.63 -12.04
N ALA A 280 24.06 -11.39 -11.28
CA ALA A 280 24.13 -10.97 -9.88
C ALA A 280 24.81 -12.04 -9.01
N LEU A 281 24.42 -13.30 -9.15
CA LEU A 281 25.05 -14.43 -8.46
C LEU A 281 26.56 -14.51 -8.78
N TRP A 282 26.92 -14.39 -10.06
CA TRP A 282 28.32 -14.32 -10.46
C TRP A 282 29.03 -13.13 -9.81
N GLY A 283 28.43 -11.96 -9.84
CA GLY A 283 28.94 -10.76 -9.20
C GLY A 283 29.12 -10.92 -7.68
N TRP A 284 28.18 -11.60 -7.02
CA TRP A 284 28.27 -11.93 -5.60
C TRP A 284 29.47 -12.86 -5.32
N LEU A 285 29.64 -13.92 -6.07
CA LEU A 285 30.78 -14.85 -5.95
C LEU A 285 32.14 -14.17 -6.22
N LYS A 286 32.17 -13.11 -7.02
CA LYS A 286 33.38 -12.32 -7.35
C LYS A 286 33.58 -11.11 -6.47
N MET A 287 32.65 -10.80 -5.56
CA MET A 287 32.76 -9.67 -4.63
C MET A 287 33.98 -9.83 -3.71
N ARG A 288 34.76 -8.78 -3.58
CA ARG A 288 35.92 -8.74 -2.70
C ARG A 288 35.98 -7.39 -1.96
N PRO A 289 36.45 -7.37 -0.70
CA PRO A 289 36.80 -8.55 0.13
C PRO A 289 35.57 -9.34 0.56
N LEU A 290 35.76 -10.56 1.05
CA LEU A 290 34.69 -11.52 1.46
C LEU A 290 33.65 -10.92 2.42
N ARG A 291 34.06 -10.04 3.32
CA ARG A 291 33.13 -9.35 4.24
C ARG A 291 31.99 -8.63 3.53
N TRP A 292 32.23 -8.04 2.37
CA TRP A 292 31.20 -7.39 1.56
C TRP A 292 30.30 -8.38 0.82
N GLN A 293 30.83 -9.54 0.46
CA GLN A 293 30.01 -10.64 -0.04
C GLN A 293 29.00 -11.09 1.01
N ILE A 294 29.46 -11.27 2.26
CA ILE A 294 28.61 -11.62 3.41
C ILE A 294 27.60 -10.47 3.68
N PHE A 295 28.05 -9.22 3.69
CA PHE A 295 27.19 -8.07 3.87
C PHE A 295 26.00 -8.05 2.90
N PHE A 296 26.27 -8.11 1.60
CA PHE A 296 25.20 -8.08 0.60
C PHE A 296 24.29 -9.31 0.69
N GLY A 297 24.85 -10.49 0.98
CA GLY A 297 24.03 -11.69 1.25
C GLY A 297 23.13 -11.54 2.47
N ALA A 298 23.66 -10.95 3.56
CA ALA A 298 22.87 -10.67 4.76
C ALA A 298 21.76 -9.64 4.50
N VAL A 299 22.01 -8.57 3.76
CA VAL A 299 20.95 -7.61 3.41
C VAL A 299 19.81 -8.30 2.66
N ILE A 300 20.11 -9.12 1.64
CA ILE A 300 19.09 -9.88 0.90
C ILE A 300 18.33 -10.81 1.86
N LEU A 301 19.04 -11.53 2.73
CA LEU A 301 18.43 -12.50 3.65
C LEU A 301 17.45 -11.83 4.63
N PHE A 302 17.87 -10.74 5.28
CA PHE A 302 17.04 -10.06 6.28
C PHE A 302 15.90 -9.27 5.65
N ASP A 303 16.09 -8.69 4.48
CA ASP A 303 15.04 -8.02 3.71
C ASP A 303 13.98 -9.04 3.24
N PHE A 304 14.42 -10.19 2.72
CA PHE A 304 13.53 -11.29 2.35
C PHE A 304 12.78 -11.84 3.56
N ALA A 305 13.47 -12.02 4.70
CA ALA A 305 12.84 -12.46 5.94
C ALA A 305 11.79 -11.45 6.43
N TYR A 306 12.08 -10.15 6.34
CA TYR A 306 11.09 -9.11 6.64
C TYR A 306 9.85 -9.25 5.75
N THR A 307 10.04 -9.35 4.45
CA THR A 307 8.94 -9.46 3.47
C THR A 307 8.07 -10.69 3.72
N VAL A 308 8.66 -11.82 4.10
CA VAL A 308 7.94 -13.08 4.33
C VAL A 308 7.26 -13.13 5.69
N PHE A 309 7.97 -12.73 6.76
CA PHE A 309 7.54 -12.99 8.15
C PHE A 309 6.98 -11.76 8.86
N LEU A 310 7.40 -10.56 8.50
CA LEU A 310 7.07 -9.32 9.22
C LEU A 310 6.23 -8.35 8.41
N ASN A 311 6.22 -8.46 7.09
CA ASN A 311 5.34 -7.64 6.26
C ASN A 311 3.90 -8.08 6.47
N ILE A 312 3.14 -7.21 7.10
CA ILE A 312 1.82 -7.48 7.61
C ILE A 312 0.76 -7.26 6.52
N ILE A 313 0.99 -6.28 5.64
CA ILE A 313 -0.10 -5.64 4.92
C ILE A 313 -0.44 -6.42 3.66
N SER A 314 0.42 -6.54 2.70
CA SER A 314 0.14 -7.40 1.54
C SER A 314 1.36 -7.57 0.63
N PHE A 315 1.34 -8.58 -0.23
CA PHE A 315 2.30 -8.75 -1.32
C PHE A 315 2.13 -7.70 -2.43
N GLU A 316 1.05 -6.96 -2.43
CA GLU A 316 0.81 -5.85 -3.36
C GLU A 316 1.81 -4.72 -3.15
N ILE A 317 2.32 -4.55 -1.90
CA ILE A 317 3.36 -3.58 -1.63
C ILE A 317 4.73 -4.16 -2.02
N THR A 318 4.99 -4.14 -3.31
CA THR A 318 6.24 -4.64 -3.90
C THR A 318 7.47 -3.85 -3.43
N ALA A 319 7.26 -2.63 -2.95
CA ALA A 319 8.28 -1.70 -2.48
C ALA A 319 9.15 -2.24 -1.33
N PHE A 320 8.63 -3.17 -0.52
CA PHE A 320 9.42 -3.79 0.55
C PHE A 320 10.62 -4.61 0.05
N THR A 321 10.66 -4.99 -1.23
CA THR A 321 11.80 -5.68 -1.83
C THR A 321 12.88 -4.75 -2.41
N LEU A 322 12.69 -3.45 -2.31
CA LEU A 322 13.59 -2.45 -2.89
C LEU A 322 15.04 -2.51 -2.34
N PRO A 323 15.29 -2.73 -1.02
CA PRO A 323 16.66 -2.93 -0.53
C PRO A 323 17.37 -4.10 -1.22
N THR A 324 16.68 -5.23 -1.40
CA THR A 324 17.17 -6.39 -2.18
C THR A 324 17.46 -6.01 -3.63
N CYS A 325 16.58 -5.24 -4.29
CA CYS A 325 16.78 -4.80 -5.68
C CYS A 325 18.01 -3.89 -5.83
N ILE A 326 18.27 -2.99 -4.87
CA ILE A 326 19.50 -2.19 -4.83
C ILE A 326 20.74 -3.09 -4.77
N VAL A 327 20.75 -4.06 -3.86
CA VAL A 327 21.88 -4.99 -3.72
C VAL A 327 22.07 -5.80 -5.00
N LEU A 328 21.00 -6.33 -5.59
CA LEU A 328 21.07 -7.08 -6.85
C LEU A 328 21.64 -6.22 -7.99
N ALA A 329 21.26 -4.95 -8.10
CA ALA A 329 21.83 -4.04 -9.10
C ALA A 329 23.33 -3.82 -8.90
N VAL A 330 23.80 -3.70 -7.65
CA VAL A 330 25.22 -3.61 -7.30
C VAL A 330 25.95 -4.89 -7.73
N LEU A 331 25.36 -6.05 -7.45
CA LEU A 331 25.92 -7.34 -7.79
C LEU A 331 25.93 -7.58 -9.32
N VAL A 332 24.88 -7.17 -10.04
CA VAL A 332 24.85 -7.19 -11.52
C VAL A 332 25.98 -6.33 -12.07
N GLY A 333 26.15 -5.10 -11.56
CA GLY A 333 27.24 -4.24 -11.97
C GLY A 333 28.62 -4.85 -11.74
N ASN A 334 28.84 -5.49 -10.58
CA ASN A 334 30.08 -6.22 -10.29
C ASN A 334 30.28 -7.43 -11.20
N GLY A 335 29.24 -8.20 -11.49
CA GLY A 335 29.26 -9.33 -12.40
C GLY A 335 29.61 -8.93 -13.83
N ILE A 336 28.96 -7.89 -14.36
CA ILE A 336 29.28 -7.31 -15.68
C ILE A 336 30.74 -6.87 -15.74
N ALA A 337 31.25 -6.19 -14.70
CA ALA A 337 32.64 -5.73 -14.67
C ALA A 337 33.65 -6.90 -14.75
N ASP A 338 33.42 -8.01 -14.00
CA ASP A 338 34.29 -9.19 -14.06
C ASP A 338 34.19 -9.90 -15.42
N ILE A 339 32.98 -10.04 -15.97
CA ILE A 339 32.76 -10.61 -17.31
C ILE A 339 33.50 -9.81 -18.38
N LEU A 340 33.35 -8.47 -18.38
CA LEU A 340 34.04 -7.59 -19.32
C LEU A 340 35.57 -7.67 -19.18
N LYS A 341 36.06 -7.75 -17.95
CA LYS A 341 37.51 -7.92 -17.68
C LYS A 341 38.05 -9.23 -18.22
N ARG A 342 37.30 -10.33 -18.08
CA ARG A 342 37.65 -11.66 -18.63
C ARG A 342 37.59 -11.67 -20.15
N ALA A 343 36.49 -11.13 -20.70
CA ALA A 343 36.33 -11.03 -22.15
C ALA A 343 37.46 -10.21 -22.79
N ARG A 344 37.86 -9.09 -22.17
CA ARG A 344 39.00 -8.29 -22.66
C ARG A 344 40.33 -9.05 -22.65
N ARG A 345 40.53 -9.91 -21.65
CA ARG A 345 41.74 -10.74 -21.55
C ARG A 345 41.74 -11.86 -22.60
N ALA A 346 40.56 -12.47 -22.84
CA ALA A 346 40.38 -13.52 -23.84
C ALA A 346 40.35 -12.98 -25.29
N SER A 347 39.90 -11.73 -25.47
CA SER A 347 39.71 -11.08 -26.77
C SER A 347 41.02 -10.58 -27.42
N PHE A 348 42.19 -11.01 -26.93
CA PHE A 348 43.44 -10.82 -27.68
C PHE A 348 43.36 -11.33 -29.13
N HIS A 349 42.30 -12.14 -29.45
CA HIS A 349 42.02 -12.70 -30.76
C HIS A 349 40.76 -12.21 -31.46
N SER A 350 39.87 -11.39 -30.81
CA SER A 350 38.63 -10.88 -31.46
C SER A 350 38.12 -9.57 -30.81
N THR A 351 38.52 -8.45 -31.39
CA THR A 351 38.03 -7.09 -31.02
C THR A 351 36.52 -6.94 -31.22
N THR A 352 35.95 -7.66 -32.23
CA THR A 352 34.54 -7.63 -32.59
C THR A 352 33.65 -8.20 -31.47
N MET A 353 34.01 -9.34 -30.90
CA MET A 353 33.24 -9.99 -29.81
C MET A 353 33.24 -9.13 -28.54
N TYR A 354 34.35 -8.53 -28.18
CA TYR A 354 34.40 -7.61 -27.03
C TYR A 354 33.57 -6.35 -27.28
N GLY A 355 33.57 -5.81 -28.50
CA GLY A 355 32.74 -4.69 -28.91
C GLY A 355 31.26 -5.02 -28.83
N ALA A 356 30.86 -6.19 -29.33
CA ALA A 356 29.46 -6.65 -29.22
C ALA A 356 28.99 -6.81 -27.76
N LEU A 357 29.83 -7.37 -26.89
CA LEU A 357 29.51 -7.52 -25.46
C LEU A 357 29.35 -6.16 -24.80
N ARG A 358 30.17 -5.17 -25.11
CA ARG A 358 29.99 -3.79 -24.59
C ARG A 358 28.70 -3.16 -25.08
N ALA A 359 28.36 -3.33 -26.36
CA ALA A 359 27.11 -2.85 -26.91
C ALA A 359 25.91 -3.52 -26.21
N ALA A 360 25.97 -4.83 -26.00
CA ALA A 360 24.94 -5.55 -25.24
C ALA A 360 24.76 -4.99 -23.82
N CYS A 361 25.87 -4.66 -23.12
CA CYS A 361 25.79 -4.03 -21.80
C CYS A 361 25.11 -2.64 -21.84
N CYS A 362 25.28 -1.86 -22.92
CA CYS A 362 24.58 -0.59 -23.09
C CYS A 362 23.07 -0.79 -23.34
N MET A 363 22.67 -1.92 -23.92
CA MET A 363 21.26 -2.21 -24.22
C MET A 363 20.49 -2.76 -23.01
N ILE A 364 21.17 -3.30 -21.98
CA ILE A 364 20.53 -3.87 -20.78
C ILE A 364 19.49 -2.91 -20.17
N PRO A 365 19.76 -1.61 -19.93
CA PRO A 365 18.77 -0.71 -19.35
C PRO A 365 17.59 -0.38 -20.25
N LEU A 366 17.72 -0.55 -21.56
CA LEU A 366 16.63 -0.26 -22.50
C LEU A 366 15.50 -1.29 -22.41
N ILE A 367 15.83 -2.51 -21.99
CA ILE A 367 14.84 -3.59 -21.84
C ILE A 367 13.76 -3.15 -20.82
N PRO A 368 14.09 -2.88 -19.55
CA PRO A 368 13.06 -2.46 -18.58
C PRO A 368 12.48 -1.08 -18.91
N LEU A 369 13.25 -0.16 -19.51
CA LEU A 369 12.72 1.13 -19.92
C LEU A 369 11.57 0.99 -20.92
N VAL A 370 11.72 0.15 -21.93
CA VAL A 370 10.70 -0.03 -22.97
C VAL A 370 9.54 -0.92 -22.47
N SER A 371 9.88 -2.05 -21.82
CA SER A 371 8.86 -3.02 -21.39
C SER A 371 7.95 -2.48 -20.29
N ASN A 372 8.46 -1.60 -19.40
CA ASN A 372 7.73 -1.12 -18.26
C ASN A 372 7.16 0.29 -18.43
N PHE A 373 7.46 0.96 -19.57
CA PHE A 373 7.01 2.33 -19.80
C PHE A 373 5.48 2.48 -19.71
N GLY A 374 4.75 1.59 -20.38
CA GLY A 374 3.28 1.61 -20.36
C GLY A 374 2.73 1.38 -18.95
N PHE A 375 3.30 0.43 -18.24
CA PHE A 375 2.91 0.09 -16.86
C PHE A 375 3.17 1.24 -15.86
N CYS A 376 4.32 1.91 -15.96
CA CYS A 376 4.71 2.96 -15.02
C CYS A 376 4.23 4.37 -15.45
N ASN A 377 3.63 4.52 -16.64
CA ASN A 377 3.19 5.83 -17.10
C ASN A 377 1.83 6.23 -16.51
N GLN A 378 1.88 7.06 -15.49
CA GLN A 378 0.70 7.58 -14.78
C GLN A 378 0.40 9.06 -15.12
N SER A 379 0.97 9.60 -16.22
CA SER A 379 0.84 11.00 -16.59
C SER A 379 -0.59 11.45 -16.95
N ARG A 380 -1.50 10.50 -17.13
CA ARG A 380 -2.93 10.75 -17.39
C ARG A 380 -3.84 10.23 -16.27
N ASN A 381 -3.26 9.82 -15.16
CA ASN A 381 -4.02 9.28 -14.05
C ASN A 381 -4.58 10.39 -13.16
N TYR A 382 -5.87 10.62 -13.25
CA TYR A 382 -6.64 11.51 -12.37
C TYR A 382 -7.65 10.74 -11.52
N ALA A 383 -7.60 9.41 -11.47
CA ALA A 383 -8.64 8.57 -10.89
C ALA A 383 -8.99 8.94 -9.44
N ALA A 384 -7.98 9.11 -8.58
CA ALA A 384 -8.20 9.52 -7.19
C ALA A 384 -8.84 10.90 -7.08
N TYR A 385 -8.42 11.84 -7.91
CA TYR A 385 -8.95 13.21 -7.93
C TYR A 385 -10.38 13.27 -8.50
N GLU A 386 -10.66 12.52 -9.55
CA GLU A 386 -12.02 12.40 -10.12
C GLU A 386 -12.96 11.72 -9.12
N HIS A 387 -12.50 10.69 -8.42
CA HIS A 387 -13.29 10.04 -7.39
C HIS A 387 -13.64 11.02 -6.26
N LEU A 388 -12.66 11.78 -5.76
CA LEU A 388 -12.89 12.87 -4.81
C LEU A 388 -13.94 13.87 -5.32
N LEU A 389 -13.80 14.35 -6.58
CA LEU A 389 -14.76 15.27 -7.16
C LEU A 389 -16.15 14.67 -7.25
N ASN A 390 -16.25 13.40 -7.62
CA ASN A 390 -17.54 12.71 -7.78
C ASN A 390 -18.22 12.48 -6.41
N ILE A 391 -17.45 12.16 -5.35
CA ILE A 391 -17.98 12.16 -3.97
C ILE A 391 -18.57 13.53 -3.63
N PHE A 392 -17.81 14.61 -3.79
CA PHE A 392 -18.26 15.96 -3.42
C PHE A 392 -19.36 16.54 -4.31
N ARG A 393 -19.52 16.04 -5.54
CA ARG A 393 -20.64 16.39 -6.43
C ARG A 393 -21.93 15.64 -6.08
N THR A 394 -21.81 14.53 -5.37
CA THR A 394 -22.96 13.73 -4.95
C THR A 394 -23.59 14.31 -3.67
N VAL A 395 -22.80 14.79 -2.73
CA VAL A 395 -23.30 15.25 -1.44
C VAL A 395 -23.95 16.64 -1.53
N SER A 396 -25.10 16.81 -0.88
CA SER A 396 -25.80 18.09 -0.77
C SER A 396 -25.04 19.07 0.13
N SER A 397 -25.45 20.34 0.12
CA SER A 397 -24.88 21.35 1.04
C SER A 397 -25.25 21.05 2.48
N ARG A 398 -24.32 21.29 3.41
CA ARG A 398 -24.46 21.07 4.86
C ARG A 398 -24.81 19.63 5.24
N SER A 399 -24.48 18.67 4.39
CA SER A 399 -24.70 17.24 4.65
C SER A 399 -23.64 16.65 5.58
N ILE A 400 -23.90 15.43 6.04
CA ILE A 400 -22.95 14.59 6.75
C ILE A 400 -22.48 13.50 5.80
N LEU A 401 -21.18 13.29 5.72
CA LEU A 401 -20.54 12.27 4.90
C LEU A 401 -19.72 11.31 5.77
N PHE A 402 -20.13 10.06 5.82
CA PHE A 402 -19.36 8.98 6.42
C PHE A 402 -18.47 8.33 5.37
N LEU A 403 -17.19 8.16 5.70
CA LEU A 403 -16.17 7.54 4.85
C LEU A 403 -15.73 6.20 5.43
N ASP A 404 -15.48 5.23 4.54
CA ASP A 404 -14.89 3.95 4.89
C ASP A 404 -13.97 3.46 3.76
N GLY A 405 -12.81 2.91 4.13
CA GLY A 405 -11.76 2.47 3.20
C GLY A 405 -10.86 3.60 2.71
N ASP A 406 -9.59 3.24 2.51
CA ASP A 406 -8.51 4.19 2.18
C ASP A 406 -8.78 4.93 0.87
N ASP A 407 -9.37 4.25 -0.12
CA ASP A 407 -9.71 4.83 -1.43
C ASP A 407 -10.79 5.93 -1.35
N ASN A 408 -11.58 5.98 -0.27
CA ASN A 408 -12.53 7.06 0.02
C ASN A 408 -11.92 8.11 0.96
N ILE A 409 -11.28 7.66 2.03
CA ILE A 409 -10.78 8.52 3.11
C ILE A 409 -9.64 9.42 2.61
N PHE A 410 -8.64 8.87 1.94
CA PHE A 410 -7.42 9.62 1.62
C PHE A 410 -7.59 10.65 0.50
N PRO A 411 -8.32 10.38 -0.61
CA PRO A 411 -8.65 11.44 -1.56
C PRO A 411 -9.49 12.56 -0.93
N VAL A 412 -10.48 12.23 -0.08
CA VAL A 412 -11.29 13.24 0.62
C VAL A 412 -10.43 14.03 1.61
N THR A 413 -9.47 13.41 2.28
CA THR A 413 -8.51 14.09 3.16
C THR A 413 -7.69 15.11 2.37
N TYR A 414 -7.19 14.74 1.18
CA TYR A 414 -6.51 15.68 0.29
C TYR A 414 -7.42 16.86 -0.09
N GLY A 415 -8.63 16.59 -0.55
CA GLY A 415 -9.58 17.63 -0.96
C GLY A 415 -9.94 18.60 0.19
N ARG A 416 -10.13 18.06 1.39
CA ARG A 416 -10.49 18.85 2.58
C ARG A 416 -9.34 19.69 3.12
N ILE A 417 -8.16 19.10 3.25
CA ILE A 417 -7.03 19.74 3.96
C ILE A 417 -6.17 20.57 2.98
N VAL A 418 -5.95 20.09 1.76
CA VAL A 418 -5.04 20.74 0.81
C VAL A 418 -5.78 21.75 -0.05
N GLU A 419 -6.95 21.37 -0.59
CA GLU A 419 -7.71 22.20 -1.52
C GLU A 419 -8.90 22.92 -0.88
N GLN A 420 -9.15 22.71 0.43
CA GLN A 420 -10.23 23.37 1.20
C GLN A 420 -11.62 23.22 0.56
N MET A 421 -11.85 22.04 -0.06
CA MET A 421 -13.12 21.75 -0.72
C MET A 421 -14.22 21.43 0.27
N ARG A 422 -15.45 21.88 -0.02
CA ARG A 422 -16.70 21.51 0.65
C ARG A 422 -16.61 21.64 2.18
N GLU A 423 -16.12 22.76 2.68
CA GLU A 423 -16.10 23.08 4.13
C GLU A 423 -17.51 23.08 4.77
N ASP A 424 -18.54 23.19 3.93
CA ASP A 424 -19.94 23.10 4.32
C ASP A 424 -20.38 21.67 4.69
N VAL A 425 -19.63 20.63 4.35
CA VAL A 425 -19.95 19.23 4.61
C VAL A 425 -19.24 18.75 5.87
N THR A 426 -19.97 18.16 6.80
CA THR A 426 -19.38 17.47 7.95
C THR A 426 -18.91 16.09 7.53
N VAL A 427 -17.62 15.81 7.68
CA VAL A 427 -17.02 14.53 7.28
C VAL A 427 -16.64 13.74 8.53
N TYR A 428 -17.01 12.48 8.56
CA TYR A 428 -16.59 11.49 9.56
C TYR A 428 -15.99 10.27 8.88
N ASP A 429 -14.90 9.71 9.41
CA ASP A 429 -14.48 8.38 9.01
C ASP A 429 -14.93 7.33 10.03
N ARG A 430 -15.39 6.18 9.54
CA ARG A 430 -15.96 5.12 10.35
C ARG A 430 -14.94 4.44 11.26
N LEU A 431 -13.67 4.50 10.92
CA LEU A 431 -12.57 4.01 11.76
C LEU A 431 -12.08 5.05 12.79
N ASN A 432 -12.61 6.28 12.73
CA ASN A 432 -12.25 7.39 13.63
C ASN A 432 -10.76 7.76 13.64
N LEU A 433 -10.12 7.68 12.48
CA LEU A 433 -8.68 7.86 12.33
C LEU A 433 -8.30 9.32 12.04
N LEU A 434 -8.98 9.94 11.06
CA LEU A 434 -8.69 11.28 10.55
C LEU A 434 -9.83 12.27 10.79
N PHE A 435 -11.08 11.86 10.50
CA PHE A 435 -12.29 12.68 10.68
C PHE A 435 -13.16 12.10 11.79
N ARG A 436 -12.90 12.54 13.01
CA ARG A 436 -13.43 11.92 14.22
C ARG A 436 -14.90 12.22 14.48
N MET A 437 -15.62 11.20 14.89
CA MET A 437 -16.97 11.34 15.39
C MET A 437 -16.98 11.92 16.81
N PRO A 438 -17.98 12.75 17.17
CA PRO A 438 -18.12 13.25 18.53
C PRO A 438 -18.42 12.09 19.50
N ASP A 439 -18.01 12.24 20.75
CA ASP A 439 -18.29 11.30 21.86
C ASP A 439 -17.84 9.85 21.66
N ARG A 440 -16.96 9.60 20.67
CA ARG A 440 -16.34 8.28 20.52
C ARG A 440 -15.15 8.17 21.46
N TYR A 441 -15.22 7.24 22.40
CA TYR A 441 -14.11 6.97 23.32
C TYR A 441 -12.86 6.52 22.56
N ASP A 442 -11.72 7.09 22.94
CA ASP A 442 -10.39 6.84 22.39
C ASP A 442 -9.81 5.47 22.79
N ASP A 443 -10.61 4.42 22.89
CA ASP A 443 -10.09 3.11 23.18
C ASP A 443 -9.57 2.47 21.88
N TYR A 444 -8.25 2.51 21.74
CA TYR A 444 -7.48 2.08 20.54
C TYR A 444 -7.54 0.57 20.27
N SER A 445 -8.40 -0.17 20.97
CA SER A 445 -8.67 -1.57 20.67
C SER A 445 -9.60 -1.68 19.47
N PRO A 446 -9.21 -2.30 18.35
CA PRO A 446 -10.09 -2.47 17.18
C PRO A 446 -11.44 -3.11 17.54
N LYS A 447 -11.45 -4.05 18.49
CA LYS A 447 -12.68 -4.73 18.97
C LYS A 447 -13.62 -3.80 19.74
N ASN A 448 -13.10 -2.81 20.48
CA ASN A 448 -13.94 -1.85 21.22
C ASN A 448 -14.32 -0.64 20.35
N ALA A 449 -13.49 -0.29 19.38
CA ALA A 449 -13.78 0.78 18.43
C ALA A 449 -15.02 0.47 17.58
N GLU A 450 -15.16 -0.77 17.11
CA GLU A 450 -16.35 -1.20 16.35
C GLU A 450 -17.62 -1.08 17.21
N ARG A 451 -17.62 -1.61 18.45
CA ARG A 451 -18.83 -1.60 19.31
C ARG A 451 -19.27 -0.20 19.72
N SER A 452 -18.35 0.71 20.06
CA SER A 452 -18.72 2.08 20.44
C SER A 452 -19.05 2.96 19.22
N GLY A 453 -18.47 2.67 18.05
CA GLY A 453 -18.65 3.41 16.82
C GLY A 453 -20.05 3.30 16.24
N TYR A 454 -20.60 2.10 16.17
CA TYR A 454 -21.96 1.89 15.64
C TYR A 454 -23.03 2.66 16.44
N SER A 455 -22.93 2.70 17.76
CA SER A 455 -23.88 3.44 18.59
C SER A 455 -23.82 4.96 18.35
N VAL A 456 -22.65 5.53 18.10
CA VAL A 456 -22.49 6.96 17.79
C VAL A 456 -23.01 7.26 16.39
N GLU A 457 -22.63 6.47 15.40
CA GLU A 457 -23.09 6.57 14.00
C GLU A 457 -24.63 6.50 13.93
N GLN A 458 -25.24 5.50 14.58
CA GLN A 458 -26.69 5.34 14.65
C GLN A 458 -27.36 6.56 15.29
N ARG A 459 -26.84 7.11 16.40
CA ARG A 459 -27.38 8.34 17.03
C ARG A 459 -27.30 9.54 16.11
N ILE A 460 -26.22 9.67 15.32
CA ILE A 460 -26.10 10.74 14.32
C ILE A 460 -27.18 10.57 13.25
N VAL A 461 -27.40 9.34 12.74
CA VAL A 461 -28.43 9.07 11.73
C VAL A 461 -29.83 9.36 12.26
N GLU A 462 -30.13 8.96 13.49
CA GLU A 462 -31.46 9.16 14.09
C GLU A 462 -31.79 10.63 14.38
N ASN A 463 -30.80 11.44 14.78
CA ASN A 463 -31.02 12.78 15.27
C ASN A 463 -30.68 13.90 14.26
N SER A 464 -30.07 13.55 13.12
CA SER A 464 -29.68 14.54 12.12
C SER A 464 -30.87 15.11 11.35
N GLN A 465 -30.86 16.42 11.18
CA GLN A 465 -31.75 17.13 10.26
C GLN A 465 -31.11 17.39 8.89
N HIS A 466 -29.86 16.94 8.72
CA HIS A 466 -29.09 17.07 7.49
C HIS A 466 -29.12 15.78 6.68
N ASP A 467 -29.00 15.90 5.39
CA ASP A 467 -28.78 14.72 4.53
C ASP A 467 -27.52 13.97 4.94
N ILE A 468 -27.62 12.65 4.95
CA ILE A 468 -26.51 11.75 5.30
C ILE A 468 -26.13 10.94 4.11
N PHE A 469 -24.83 10.83 3.85
CA PHE A 469 -24.24 10.05 2.76
C PHE A 469 -23.14 9.15 3.29
N TYR A 470 -22.97 8.02 2.63
CA TYR A 470 -21.96 7.02 2.91
C TYR A 470 -21.11 6.76 1.69
N ALA A 471 -19.82 7.02 1.77
CA ALA A 471 -18.82 6.55 0.83
C ALA A 471 -18.24 5.24 1.37
N VAL A 472 -18.91 4.14 1.10
CA VAL A 472 -18.56 2.79 1.54
C VAL A 472 -18.68 1.83 0.36
N PHE A 473 -17.80 0.84 0.29
CA PHE A 473 -17.88 -0.18 -0.75
C PHE A 473 -18.82 -1.33 -0.40
N ASN A 474 -19.01 -1.58 0.89
CA ASN A 474 -19.98 -2.56 1.39
C ASN A 474 -21.05 -1.88 2.26
N PRO A 475 -22.18 -1.48 1.70
CA PRO A 475 -23.25 -0.82 2.45
C PRO A 475 -23.91 -1.74 3.48
N ASP A 476 -23.87 -3.06 3.30
CA ASP A 476 -24.46 -4.03 4.23
C ASP A 476 -23.67 -4.13 5.54
N ALA A 477 -22.40 -3.71 5.54
CA ALA A 477 -21.59 -3.60 6.75
C ALA A 477 -21.93 -2.36 7.61
N VAL A 478 -22.86 -1.51 7.15
CA VAL A 478 -23.33 -0.34 7.90
C VAL A 478 -24.53 -0.69 8.75
N SER A 479 -24.37 -0.71 10.06
CA SER A 479 -25.48 -0.92 11.01
C SER A 479 -26.33 0.32 11.14
N LEU A 480 -27.41 0.40 10.37
CA LEU A 480 -28.41 1.48 10.47
C LEU A 480 -29.41 1.23 11.59
N PRO A 481 -30.04 2.30 12.17
CA PRO A 481 -31.24 2.16 12.96
C PRO A 481 -32.37 1.48 12.18
N VAL A 482 -33.20 0.67 12.85
CA VAL A 482 -34.23 -0.19 12.22
C VAL A 482 -35.21 0.57 11.33
N GLN A 483 -35.43 1.86 11.62
CA GLN A 483 -36.31 2.73 10.85
C GLN A 483 -35.69 3.26 9.54
N PHE A 484 -34.43 2.89 9.20
CA PHE A 484 -33.77 3.33 7.98
C PHE A 484 -33.32 2.14 7.13
N THR A 485 -33.36 2.36 5.82
CA THR A 485 -32.85 1.42 4.81
C THR A 485 -31.82 2.15 3.93
N MET A 486 -30.71 1.50 3.64
CA MET A 486 -29.65 2.05 2.77
C MET A 486 -30.02 1.90 1.30
N TYR A 487 -29.90 2.96 0.54
CA TYR A 487 -30.10 2.95 -0.91
C TYR A 487 -28.89 3.51 -1.65
N PRO A 488 -28.56 2.99 -2.84
CA PRO A 488 -27.56 3.57 -3.73
C PRO A 488 -27.95 4.98 -4.15
N PHE A 489 -27.01 5.90 -4.17
CA PHE A 489 -27.20 7.29 -4.59
C PHE A 489 -25.98 7.80 -5.36
N GLY A 490 -25.95 7.60 -6.67
CA GLY A 490 -24.76 7.77 -7.48
C GLY A 490 -23.69 6.74 -7.09
N ILE A 491 -22.47 7.20 -6.83
CA ILE A 491 -21.37 6.36 -6.32
C ILE A 491 -21.37 6.23 -4.79
N LEU A 492 -22.32 6.86 -4.10
CA LEU A 492 -22.48 6.83 -2.65
C LEU A 492 -23.74 6.04 -2.30
N HIS A 493 -23.95 5.92 -0.98
CA HIS A 493 -25.18 5.36 -0.43
C HIS A 493 -25.84 6.39 0.50
N ARG A 494 -27.15 6.29 0.64
CA ARG A 494 -27.93 7.19 1.48
C ARG A 494 -28.99 6.42 2.26
N PRO A 495 -29.12 6.64 3.59
CA PRO A 495 -30.21 6.08 4.37
C PRO A 495 -31.52 6.87 4.11
N PHE A 496 -32.61 6.13 3.90
CA PHE A 496 -33.97 6.66 3.84
C PHE A 496 -34.84 5.95 4.87
N PRO A 497 -35.93 6.58 5.37
CA PRO A 497 -36.88 5.91 6.24
C PRO A 497 -37.41 4.62 5.59
N THR A 498 -37.54 3.56 6.37
CA THR A 498 -37.99 2.27 5.86
C THR A 498 -39.41 2.39 5.29
N GLY A 499 -39.59 2.03 4.02
CA GLY A 499 -40.84 2.20 3.28
C GLY A 499 -40.86 3.39 2.35
N ASP A 500 -39.94 4.34 2.49
CA ASP A 500 -39.78 5.47 1.56
C ASP A 500 -38.77 5.07 0.46
N LEU A 501 -39.15 5.28 -0.79
CA LEU A 501 -38.23 5.09 -1.93
C LEU A 501 -37.51 6.42 -2.21
N PRO A 502 -36.21 6.38 -2.53
CA PRO A 502 -35.48 7.57 -2.92
C PRO A 502 -36.08 8.14 -4.22
N PRO A 503 -36.19 9.48 -4.36
CA PRO A 503 -36.67 10.08 -5.61
C PRO A 503 -35.74 9.72 -6.77
N GLU A 504 -36.27 9.06 -7.80
CA GLU A 504 -35.53 8.55 -8.96
C GLU A 504 -34.68 9.64 -9.67
N HIS A 505 -35.21 10.88 -9.75
CA HIS A 505 -34.53 12.00 -10.41
C HIS A 505 -33.22 12.44 -9.73
N LEU A 506 -33.05 12.20 -8.43
CA LEU A 506 -31.85 12.60 -7.69
C LEU A 506 -30.63 11.76 -8.09
N GLY A 507 -30.80 10.46 -8.28
CA GLY A 507 -29.74 9.59 -8.78
C GLY A 507 -29.29 10.01 -10.19
N LYS A 508 -30.21 10.34 -11.09
CA LYS A 508 -29.92 10.81 -12.45
C LYS A 508 -29.10 12.11 -12.44
N GLN A 509 -29.40 13.05 -11.52
CA GLN A 509 -28.64 14.29 -11.41
C GLN A 509 -27.19 14.04 -10.95
N ALA A 510 -26.96 13.11 -10.06
CA ALA A 510 -25.60 12.74 -9.61
C ALA A 510 -24.78 12.22 -10.79
N TRP A 511 -25.31 11.22 -11.50
CA TRP A 511 -24.63 10.60 -12.65
C TRP A 511 -24.31 11.60 -13.78
N SER A 512 -25.18 12.56 -14.03
CA SER A 512 -24.95 13.59 -15.08
C SER A 512 -23.83 14.60 -14.76
N ARG A 513 -23.35 14.64 -13.51
CA ARG A 513 -22.32 15.58 -13.03
C ARG A 513 -20.95 14.95 -12.87
N TYR A 514 -20.84 13.63 -13.00
CA TYR A 514 -19.57 12.92 -12.75
C TYR A 514 -18.53 13.20 -13.83
N VAL A 515 -17.28 13.26 -13.39
CA VAL A 515 -16.09 13.19 -14.25
C VAL A 515 -15.68 11.73 -14.34
N THR A 516 -15.51 11.23 -15.54
CA THR A 516 -15.30 9.81 -15.80
C THR A 516 -14.15 9.53 -16.77
N GLU A 517 -13.31 10.54 -17.06
CA GLU A 517 -12.21 10.41 -18.01
C GLU A 517 -11.21 9.32 -17.64
N SER A 518 -10.94 9.17 -16.34
CA SER A 518 -10.04 8.13 -15.83
C SER A 518 -10.70 6.75 -15.71
N ALA A 519 -12.03 6.66 -15.73
CA ALA A 519 -12.72 5.38 -15.81
C ALA A 519 -12.49 4.70 -17.16
N ASP A 520 -12.31 5.51 -18.23
CA ASP A 520 -11.94 5.05 -19.56
C ASP A 520 -10.45 4.65 -19.64
N ASP A 521 -10.04 3.91 -20.69
CA ASP A 521 -8.69 3.39 -20.85
C ASP A 521 -7.68 4.43 -21.36
N THR A 522 -7.42 5.47 -20.57
CA THR A 522 -6.48 6.54 -20.92
C THR A 522 -5.05 6.27 -20.44
N PHE A 523 -4.86 5.32 -19.52
CA PHE A 523 -3.56 4.94 -18.93
C PHE A 523 -3.62 3.49 -18.45
N TYR A 524 -2.44 2.89 -18.14
CA TYR A 524 -2.40 1.58 -17.51
C TYR A 524 -2.89 1.67 -16.07
N LYS A 525 -3.93 0.90 -15.76
CA LYS A 525 -4.49 0.82 -14.41
C LYS A 525 -3.80 -0.31 -13.64
N ASP A 526 -3.15 0.02 -12.54
CA ASP A 526 -2.73 -0.97 -11.53
C ASP A 526 -3.96 -1.54 -10.80
N PHE A 527 -3.73 -2.43 -9.83
CA PHE A 527 -4.82 -3.06 -9.09
C PHE A 527 -5.75 -2.03 -8.46
N MET A 528 -5.24 -1.01 -7.76
CA MET A 528 -6.07 0.01 -7.08
C MET A 528 -6.91 0.82 -8.07
N ASN A 529 -6.32 1.26 -9.17
CA ASN A 529 -7.04 1.99 -10.21
C ASN A 529 -8.08 1.11 -10.93
N ARG A 530 -7.80 -0.20 -11.10
CA ARG A 530 -8.79 -1.16 -11.63
C ARG A 530 -9.92 -1.38 -10.64
N HIS A 531 -9.60 -1.57 -9.36
CA HIS A 531 -10.59 -1.71 -8.29
C HIS A 531 -11.57 -0.53 -8.30
N LEU A 532 -11.06 0.70 -8.24
CA LEU A 532 -11.89 1.90 -8.24
C LEU A 532 -12.73 2.03 -9.52
N SER A 533 -12.12 1.78 -10.69
CA SER A 533 -12.83 1.82 -11.96
C SER A 533 -13.93 0.74 -12.06
N ALA A 534 -13.66 -0.46 -11.60
CA ALA A 534 -14.64 -1.54 -11.53
C ALA A 534 -15.81 -1.20 -10.59
N ARG A 535 -15.53 -0.62 -9.42
CA ARG A 535 -16.55 -0.11 -8.48
C ARG A 535 -17.44 0.95 -9.12
N PHE A 536 -16.83 1.89 -9.83
CA PHE A 536 -17.59 2.93 -10.52
C PHE A 536 -18.56 2.31 -11.57
N HIS A 537 -18.08 1.39 -12.41
CA HIS A 537 -18.91 0.73 -13.41
C HIS A 537 -19.97 -0.17 -12.78
N PHE A 538 -19.63 -0.85 -11.67
CA PHE A 538 -20.60 -1.66 -10.94
C PHE A 538 -21.75 -0.79 -10.40
N ALA A 539 -21.45 0.33 -9.73
CA ALA A 539 -22.46 1.25 -9.24
C ALA A 539 -23.33 1.84 -10.38
N LEU A 540 -22.71 2.18 -11.53
CA LEU A 540 -23.43 2.64 -12.71
C LEU A 540 -24.36 1.55 -13.27
N GLY A 541 -23.87 0.30 -13.33
CA GLY A 541 -24.65 -0.84 -13.79
C GLY A 541 -25.85 -1.11 -12.88
N GLN A 542 -25.69 -1.06 -11.57
CA GLN A 542 -26.78 -1.17 -10.59
C GLN A 542 -27.82 -0.05 -10.79
N TYR A 543 -27.38 1.19 -10.98
CA TYR A 543 -28.27 2.31 -11.23
C TYR A 543 -29.08 2.14 -12.53
N LEU A 544 -28.44 1.74 -13.63
CA LEU A 544 -29.10 1.50 -14.91
C LEU A 544 -30.12 0.35 -14.78
N PHE A 545 -29.77 -0.72 -14.10
CA PHE A 545 -30.66 -1.84 -13.82
C PHE A 545 -31.90 -1.39 -13.04
N ALA A 546 -31.70 -0.68 -11.93
CA ALA A 546 -32.77 -0.19 -11.07
C ALA A 546 -33.71 0.84 -11.76
N THR A 547 -33.21 1.56 -12.80
CA THR A 547 -34.01 2.51 -13.59
C THR A 547 -34.67 1.90 -14.83
N GLY A 548 -34.76 0.56 -14.91
CA GLY A 548 -35.45 -0.17 -15.98
C GLY A 548 -34.63 -0.38 -17.25
N GLN A 549 -33.35 -0.03 -17.26
CA GLN A 549 -32.40 -0.31 -18.35
C GLN A 549 -31.61 -1.60 -18.08
N GLU A 550 -32.33 -2.69 -17.75
CA GLU A 550 -31.73 -3.96 -17.24
C GLU A 550 -30.64 -4.51 -18.16
N ALA A 551 -30.87 -4.56 -19.49
CA ALA A 551 -29.91 -5.12 -20.43
C ALA A 551 -28.60 -4.32 -20.43
N LEU A 552 -28.68 -2.98 -20.46
CA LEU A 552 -27.51 -2.10 -20.40
C LEU A 552 -26.84 -2.19 -19.04
N GLY A 553 -27.61 -2.22 -17.95
CA GLY A 553 -27.10 -2.40 -16.59
C GLY A 553 -26.25 -3.66 -16.45
N LEU A 554 -26.75 -4.81 -16.95
CA LEU A 554 -26.01 -6.08 -16.95
C LEU A 554 -24.75 -6.03 -17.84
N GLU A 555 -24.77 -5.30 -18.95
CA GLU A 555 -23.60 -5.11 -19.82
C GLU A 555 -22.50 -4.32 -19.07
N ILE A 556 -22.87 -3.24 -18.39
CA ILE A 556 -21.95 -2.42 -17.60
C ILE A 556 -21.41 -3.20 -16.38
N ILE A 557 -22.24 -4.02 -15.70
CA ILE A 557 -21.77 -4.90 -14.63
C ILE A 557 -20.76 -5.94 -15.16
N LYS A 558 -21.01 -6.49 -16.35
CA LYS A 558 -20.03 -7.37 -17.01
C LYS A 558 -18.71 -6.63 -17.31
N LEU A 559 -18.78 -5.37 -17.73
CA LEU A 559 -17.59 -4.55 -17.92
C LEU A 559 -16.84 -4.33 -16.61
N ALA A 560 -17.55 -4.06 -15.50
CA ALA A 560 -16.94 -3.97 -14.16
C ALA A 560 -16.17 -5.25 -13.78
N SER A 561 -16.77 -6.42 -14.02
CA SER A 561 -16.10 -7.73 -13.81
C SER A 561 -14.86 -7.91 -14.70
N GLN A 562 -14.87 -7.38 -15.90
CA GLN A 562 -13.72 -7.45 -16.83
C GLN A 562 -12.59 -6.49 -16.40
N ILE A 563 -12.90 -5.30 -15.91
CA ILE A 563 -11.93 -4.33 -15.41
C ILE A 563 -11.28 -4.84 -14.13
N GLY A 564 -12.08 -5.31 -13.17
CA GLY A 564 -11.62 -5.89 -11.90
C GLY A 564 -11.36 -7.39 -12.01
N TYR A 565 -10.75 -7.86 -13.10
CA TYR A 565 -10.61 -9.28 -13.41
C TYR A 565 -9.87 -10.09 -12.33
N ASP A 566 -8.99 -9.47 -11.57
CA ASP A 566 -8.20 -10.06 -10.47
C ASP A 566 -8.68 -9.60 -9.07
N ASP A 567 -9.86 -9.00 -9.00
CA ASP A 567 -10.41 -8.43 -7.76
C ASP A 567 -11.51 -9.33 -7.18
N THR A 568 -11.12 -10.11 -6.18
CA THR A 568 -12.01 -11.02 -5.46
C THR A 568 -13.24 -10.31 -4.88
N VAL A 569 -13.07 -9.08 -4.39
CA VAL A 569 -14.14 -8.34 -3.71
C VAL A 569 -15.20 -7.89 -4.73
N ILE A 570 -14.77 -7.35 -5.86
CA ILE A 570 -15.68 -6.93 -6.92
C ILE A 570 -16.47 -8.12 -7.49
N HIS A 571 -15.83 -9.26 -7.71
CA HIS A 571 -16.51 -10.48 -8.16
C HIS A 571 -17.53 -10.97 -7.13
N SER A 572 -17.20 -10.93 -5.83
CA SER A 572 -18.12 -11.27 -4.74
C SER A 572 -19.34 -10.35 -4.70
N ASP A 573 -19.15 -9.03 -4.84
CA ASP A 573 -20.23 -8.06 -4.78
C ASP A 573 -21.13 -8.13 -6.02
N ILE A 574 -20.55 -8.35 -7.20
CA ILE A 574 -21.32 -8.61 -8.42
C ILE A 574 -22.15 -9.88 -8.27
N ALA A 575 -21.58 -10.94 -7.70
CA ALA A 575 -22.31 -12.19 -7.46
C ALA A 575 -23.49 -11.99 -6.50
N LEU A 576 -23.29 -11.25 -5.39
CA LEU A 576 -24.37 -10.93 -4.45
C LEU A 576 -25.51 -10.17 -5.13
N PHE A 577 -25.19 -9.16 -5.91
CA PHE A 577 -26.19 -8.41 -6.68
C PHE A 577 -26.95 -9.33 -7.63
N LEU A 578 -26.25 -10.15 -8.42
CA LEU A 578 -26.86 -11.06 -9.37
C LEU A 578 -27.74 -12.12 -8.69
N MET A 579 -27.36 -12.59 -7.50
CA MET A 579 -28.20 -13.50 -6.68
C MET A 579 -29.46 -12.80 -6.15
N GLY A 580 -29.35 -11.53 -5.79
CA GLY A 580 -30.49 -10.71 -5.37
C GLY A 580 -31.52 -10.57 -6.48
N GLU A 581 -31.07 -10.33 -7.71
CA GLU A 581 -31.90 -10.16 -8.91
C GLU A 581 -32.31 -11.50 -9.58
N GLY A 582 -31.93 -12.66 -9.01
CA GLY A 582 -32.32 -13.98 -9.50
C GLY A 582 -31.48 -14.55 -10.65
N PHE A 583 -30.35 -13.91 -11.01
CA PHE A 583 -29.44 -14.38 -12.08
C PHE A 583 -28.41 -15.40 -11.55
N LEU A 584 -28.88 -16.49 -10.92
CA LEU A 584 -28.03 -17.47 -10.22
C LEU A 584 -26.91 -18.04 -11.09
N GLY A 585 -27.18 -18.37 -12.38
CA GLY A 585 -26.14 -18.90 -13.27
C GLY A 585 -25.01 -17.91 -13.57
N LYS A 586 -25.30 -16.59 -13.63
CA LYS A 586 -24.26 -15.56 -13.77
C LYS A 586 -23.51 -15.33 -12.47
N ALA A 587 -24.22 -15.39 -11.33
CA ALA A 587 -23.62 -15.27 -10.01
C ALA A 587 -22.59 -16.36 -9.74
N GLN A 588 -22.88 -17.61 -10.12
CA GLN A 588 -21.95 -18.71 -10.01
C GLN A 588 -20.61 -18.41 -10.69
N ILE A 589 -20.66 -17.89 -11.92
CA ILE A 589 -19.44 -17.56 -12.69
C ILE A 589 -18.59 -16.52 -11.95
N GLU A 590 -19.23 -15.53 -11.34
CA GLU A 590 -18.50 -14.49 -10.58
C GLU A 590 -17.93 -15.06 -9.28
N LEU A 591 -18.63 -15.96 -8.59
CA LEU A 591 -18.12 -16.65 -7.40
C LEU A 591 -16.93 -17.57 -7.73
N GLU A 592 -16.96 -18.26 -8.88
CA GLU A 592 -15.84 -19.07 -9.36
C GLU A 592 -14.60 -18.22 -9.61
N LYS A 593 -14.76 -17.04 -10.21
CA LYS A 593 -13.67 -16.07 -10.39
C LYS A 593 -13.11 -15.58 -9.04
N ALA A 594 -13.99 -15.26 -8.09
CA ALA A 594 -13.57 -14.83 -6.76
C ALA A 594 -12.68 -15.87 -6.06
N LEU A 595 -13.04 -17.17 -6.13
CA LEU A 595 -12.24 -18.26 -5.58
C LEU A 595 -10.86 -18.40 -6.25
N VAL A 596 -10.78 -18.21 -7.57
CA VAL A 596 -9.50 -18.32 -8.32
C VAL A 596 -8.46 -17.33 -7.79
N TYR A 597 -8.89 -16.14 -7.40
CA TYR A 597 -7.95 -15.08 -6.97
C TYR A 597 -7.69 -15.08 -5.47
N ASN A 598 -8.66 -15.49 -4.64
CA ASN A 598 -8.46 -15.62 -3.21
C ASN A 598 -9.43 -16.64 -2.58
N GLU A 599 -8.99 -17.88 -2.47
CA GLU A 599 -9.76 -18.96 -1.82
C GLU A 599 -9.78 -18.87 -0.29
N ASP A 600 -8.88 -18.09 0.31
CA ASP A 600 -8.76 -17.96 1.77
C ASP A 600 -9.60 -16.79 2.34
N LEU A 601 -10.43 -16.14 1.52
CA LEU A 601 -11.32 -15.08 1.98
C LEU A 601 -12.66 -15.65 2.47
N GLY A 602 -12.92 -15.58 3.77
CA GLY A 602 -14.14 -16.09 4.39
C GLY A 602 -15.44 -15.54 3.76
N GLY A 603 -15.44 -14.29 3.30
CA GLY A 603 -16.55 -13.66 2.59
C GLY A 603 -16.95 -14.38 1.29
N VAL A 604 -15.98 -14.90 0.53
CA VAL A 604 -16.25 -15.67 -0.69
C VAL A 604 -17.02 -16.94 -0.36
N HIS A 605 -16.60 -17.67 0.68
CA HIS A 605 -17.31 -18.88 1.13
C HIS A 605 -18.69 -18.58 1.72
N THR A 606 -18.86 -17.43 2.36
CA THR A 606 -20.17 -16.94 2.79
C THR A 606 -21.10 -16.72 1.59
N ASN A 607 -20.60 -16.11 0.52
CA ASN A 607 -21.39 -15.89 -0.70
C ASN A 607 -21.71 -17.20 -1.42
N TRP A 608 -20.80 -18.18 -1.42
CA TRP A 608 -21.11 -19.55 -1.86
C TRP A 608 -22.19 -20.21 -0.99
N GLY A 609 -22.13 -20.05 0.32
CA GLY A 609 -23.16 -20.52 1.23
C GLY A 609 -24.52 -19.89 0.91
N TYR A 610 -24.56 -18.58 0.64
CA TYR A 610 -25.78 -17.88 0.22
C TYR A 610 -26.29 -18.36 -1.16
N TYR A 611 -25.40 -18.63 -2.11
CA TYR A 611 -25.74 -19.20 -3.40
C TYR A 611 -26.43 -20.54 -3.27
N TYR A 612 -25.88 -21.51 -2.51
CA TYR A 612 -26.48 -22.79 -2.26
C TYR A 612 -27.78 -22.68 -1.46
N PHE A 613 -27.83 -21.75 -0.51
CA PHE A 613 -29.06 -21.46 0.23
C PHE A 613 -30.21 -21.02 -0.71
N LYS A 614 -29.91 -20.16 -1.68
CA LYS A 614 -30.87 -19.71 -2.72
C LYS A 614 -31.32 -20.87 -3.64
N LEU A 615 -30.46 -21.83 -3.90
CA LEU A 615 -30.81 -23.05 -4.66
C LEU A 615 -31.65 -24.03 -3.85
N GLY A 616 -31.71 -23.90 -2.52
CA GLY A 616 -32.32 -24.85 -1.61
C GLY A 616 -31.42 -26.02 -1.19
N ASP A 617 -30.13 -25.97 -1.59
CA ASP A 617 -29.10 -26.95 -1.28
C ASP A 617 -28.47 -26.65 0.09
N TYR A 618 -29.28 -26.84 1.15
CA TYR A 618 -28.92 -26.37 2.49
C TYR A 618 -27.72 -27.09 3.10
N GLU A 619 -27.41 -28.30 2.72
CA GLU A 619 -26.22 -29.03 3.20
C GLU A 619 -24.92 -28.44 2.63
N GLU A 620 -24.92 -28.12 1.36
CA GLU A 620 -23.81 -27.41 0.70
C GLU A 620 -23.64 -25.98 1.25
N ALA A 621 -24.77 -25.31 1.57
CA ALA A 621 -24.76 -24.02 2.25
C ALA A 621 -24.09 -24.13 3.64
N VAL A 622 -24.46 -25.13 4.45
CA VAL A 622 -23.85 -25.39 5.75
C VAL A 622 -22.35 -25.64 5.62
N THR A 623 -21.93 -26.42 4.62
CA THR A 623 -20.52 -26.73 4.37
C THR A 623 -19.72 -25.45 4.04
N SER A 624 -20.27 -24.60 3.17
CA SER A 624 -19.64 -23.33 2.77
C SER A 624 -19.56 -22.35 3.94
N TYR A 625 -20.60 -22.20 4.75
CA TYR A 625 -20.56 -21.32 5.93
C TYR A 625 -19.58 -21.83 7.01
N LYS A 626 -19.47 -23.15 7.21
CA LYS A 626 -18.45 -23.70 8.10
C LYS A 626 -17.05 -23.36 7.63
N LYS A 627 -16.80 -23.42 6.31
CA LYS A 627 -15.52 -23.02 5.75
C LYS A 627 -15.25 -21.53 5.95
N ALA A 628 -16.25 -20.66 5.81
CA ALA A 628 -16.13 -19.24 6.12
C ALA A 628 -15.75 -19.00 7.59
N ILE A 629 -16.36 -19.71 8.53
CA ILE A 629 -16.07 -19.64 9.96
C ILE A 629 -14.64 -20.14 10.27
N GLU A 630 -14.17 -21.22 9.62
CA GLU A 630 -12.78 -21.67 9.76
C GLU A 630 -11.77 -20.58 9.40
N LEU A 631 -12.08 -19.78 8.38
CA LEU A 631 -11.20 -18.69 7.89
C LEU A 631 -11.34 -17.41 8.72
N SER A 632 -12.52 -17.17 9.31
CA SER A 632 -12.79 -15.97 10.11
C SER A 632 -13.75 -16.28 11.26
N PRO A 633 -13.24 -16.87 12.36
CA PRO A 633 -14.07 -17.36 13.46
C PRO A 633 -14.73 -16.27 14.31
N ASP A 634 -14.28 -15.03 14.20
CA ASP A 634 -14.79 -13.89 14.97
C ASP A 634 -15.97 -13.16 14.27
N SER A 635 -16.46 -13.64 13.12
CA SER A 635 -17.57 -13.02 12.39
C SER A 635 -18.93 -13.57 12.86
N PHE A 636 -19.69 -12.79 13.60
CA PHE A 636 -21.02 -13.19 14.07
C PHE A 636 -22.01 -13.43 12.92
N ASP A 637 -21.88 -12.75 11.79
CA ASP A 637 -22.73 -12.92 10.62
C ASP A 637 -22.57 -14.29 9.98
N TYR A 638 -21.36 -14.86 9.99
CA TYR A 638 -21.15 -16.21 9.46
C TYR A 638 -21.86 -17.26 10.27
N TYR A 639 -21.90 -17.10 11.60
CA TYR A 639 -22.67 -17.97 12.48
C TYR A 639 -24.19 -17.78 12.32
N ASN A 640 -24.66 -16.56 12.04
CA ASN A 640 -26.07 -16.31 11.73
C ASN A 640 -26.49 -17.03 10.46
N ASN A 641 -25.69 -16.89 9.40
CA ASN A 641 -25.95 -17.54 8.13
C ASN A 641 -25.90 -19.06 8.25
N LEU A 642 -24.93 -19.60 9.00
CA LEU A 642 -24.88 -21.04 9.34
C LEU A 642 -26.13 -21.48 10.10
N GLY A 643 -26.55 -20.73 11.11
CA GLY A 643 -27.76 -21.02 11.90
C GLY A 643 -29.01 -21.08 11.03
N LEU A 644 -29.18 -20.14 10.11
CA LEU A 644 -30.31 -20.15 9.17
C LEU A 644 -30.27 -21.36 8.22
N ALA A 645 -29.09 -21.67 7.67
CA ALA A 645 -28.92 -22.82 6.79
C ALA A 645 -29.21 -24.17 7.51
N LEU A 646 -28.69 -24.32 8.73
CA LEU A 646 -28.95 -25.48 9.58
C LEU A 646 -30.44 -25.61 9.93
N HIS A 647 -31.13 -24.51 10.21
CA HIS A 647 -32.56 -24.51 10.48
C HIS A 647 -33.35 -25.00 9.25
N GLN A 648 -33.04 -24.49 8.06
CA GLN A 648 -33.66 -24.93 6.81
C GLN A 648 -33.33 -26.39 6.46
N ALA A 649 -32.16 -26.88 6.84
CA ALA A 649 -31.76 -28.29 6.70
C ALA A 649 -32.43 -29.21 7.72
N GLY A 650 -33.30 -28.70 8.61
CA GLY A 650 -33.96 -29.47 9.66
C GLY A 650 -33.08 -29.81 10.86
N LYS A 651 -31.88 -29.22 10.98
CA LYS A 651 -30.91 -29.44 12.06
C LYS A 651 -31.07 -28.41 13.18
N GLY A 652 -32.28 -28.32 13.75
CA GLY A 652 -32.66 -27.27 14.70
C GLY A 652 -31.72 -27.14 15.92
N HIS A 653 -31.23 -28.25 16.46
CA HIS A 653 -30.31 -28.20 17.60
C HIS A 653 -28.95 -27.56 17.25
N GLU A 654 -28.39 -27.91 16.11
CA GLU A 654 -27.14 -27.31 15.63
C GLU A 654 -27.34 -25.83 15.28
N ALA A 655 -28.53 -25.46 14.75
CA ALA A 655 -28.86 -24.06 14.47
C ALA A 655 -28.83 -23.18 15.74
N ILE A 656 -29.38 -23.70 16.86
CA ILE A 656 -29.35 -23.02 18.16
C ILE A 656 -27.89 -22.77 18.61
N VAL A 657 -27.03 -23.76 18.47
CA VAL A 657 -25.61 -23.63 18.83
C VAL A 657 -24.97 -22.51 17.99
N ALA A 658 -25.16 -22.50 16.67
CA ALA A 658 -24.63 -21.46 15.81
C ALA A 658 -25.15 -20.06 16.18
N PHE A 659 -26.43 -19.89 16.45
CA PHE A 659 -26.96 -18.59 16.90
C PHE A 659 -26.44 -18.15 18.28
N ARG A 660 -26.19 -19.08 19.20
CA ARG A 660 -25.58 -18.76 20.50
C ARG A 660 -24.10 -18.32 20.35
N GLU A 661 -23.35 -18.97 19.48
CA GLU A 661 -21.99 -18.52 19.15
C GLU A 661 -22.01 -17.10 18.54
N SER A 662 -22.95 -16.83 17.62
CA SER A 662 -23.14 -15.47 17.09
C SER A 662 -23.44 -14.46 18.20
N LEU A 663 -24.33 -14.77 19.13
CA LEU A 663 -24.66 -13.89 20.26
C LEU A 663 -23.52 -13.76 21.28
N ALA A 664 -22.63 -14.75 21.39
CA ALA A 664 -21.44 -14.66 22.21
C ALA A 664 -20.42 -13.65 21.63
N ILE A 665 -20.30 -13.61 20.30
CA ILE A 665 -19.44 -12.64 19.59
C ILE A 665 -20.06 -11.24 19.64
N ASN A 666 -21.33 -11.12 19.25
CA ASN A 666 -22.08 -9.86 19.28
C ASN A 666 -23.41 -10.06 20.04
N PRO A 667 -23.52 -9.61 21.30
CA PRO A 667 -24.74 -9.74 22.08
C PRO A 667 -25.91 -8.86 21.61
N ASP A 668 -25.66 -7.78 20.89
CA ASP A 668 -26.69 -6.84 20.46
C ASP A 668 -27.31 -7.19 19.11
N GLN A 669 -28.06 -8.32 19.08
CA GLN A 669 -28.73 -8.84 17.90
C GLN A 669 -30.19 -9.16 18.18
N PRO A 670 -31.08 -8.14 18.18
CA PRO A 670 -32.48 -8.33 18.52
C PRO A 670 -33.21 -9.26 17.55
N LYS A 671 -32.85 -9.32 16.27
CA LYS A 671 -33.41 -10.21 15.28
C LYS A 671 -33.11 -11.69 15.60
N VAL A 672 -31.88 -12.01 15.96
CA VAL A 672 -31.45 -13.35 16.33
C VAL A 672 -32.13 -13.81 17.62
N ARG A 673 -32.16 -12.93 18.65
CA ARG A 673 -32.91 -13.21 19.89
C ARG A 673 -34.42 -13.43 19.62
N GLY A 674 -35.02 -12.57 18.79
CA GLY A 674 -36.43 -12.72 18.39
C GLY A 674 -36.69 -14.03 17.65
N PHE A 675 -35.76 -14.44 16.76
CA PHE A 675 -35.86 -15.74 16.06
C PHE A 675 -35.84 -16.92 17.05
N LEU A 676 -34.85 -16.94 17.96
CA LEU A 676 -34.73 -17.99 18.98
C LEU A 676 -35.99 -18.07 19.83
N LYS A 677 -36.52 -16.94 20.31
CA LYS A 677 -37.75 -16.87 21.11
C LYS A 677 -38.98 -17.36 20.35
N ASN A 678 -39.18 -16.91 19.12
CA ASN A 678 -40.36 -17.29 18.31
C ASN A 678 -40.39 -18.76 17.94
N HIS A 679 -39.25 -19.44 17.94
CA HIS A 679 -39.18 -20.89 17.64
C HIS A 679 -39.00 -21.75 18.89
N ASN A 680 -39.19 -21.19 20.11
CA ASN A 680 -38.97 -21.86 21.40
C ASN A 680 -37.59 -22.51 21.52
N LEU A 681 -36.56 -21.83 21.03
CA LEU A 681 -35.17 -22.29 20.93
C LEU A 681 -34.23 -21.58 21.93
N GLU A 682 -34.78 -20.84 22.93
CA GLU A 682 -34.02 -20.15 23.99
C GLU A 682 -33.31 -21.13 24.95
#